data_b5f97e79c9a91735f117131f508d8562
#
_entry.id   b5f97e79c9a91735f117131f508d8562
#
_cell.length_a   1.000
_cell.length_b   1.000
_cell.length_c   1.000
_cell.angle_alpha   90.00
_cell.angle_beta   90.00
_cell.angle_gamma   90.00
#
_symmetry.space_group_name_H-M   'P 1'
#
loop_
_entity.id
_entity.type
_entity.pdbx_description
1 polymer ?
#
loop_
_entity_poly.entity_id
_entity_poly.type
_entity_poly.pdbx_seq_one_letter_code
_entity_poly.pdbx_strand_id
1 'polypeptide(L)'
;MVRLNRKTIVYITLLVSALFVLTYLFFTLKNEINTLNTVYINEVCSSNLRAYKDENGEHPDYIELYNSSDHDIDLAGWKISESRDNEKAWTFPEVIIPSGGYIIVNADETKAQIYPDEQYFSIRKYVMTGEGYVPEDTGLHASFSIPSKGTELFLSDLHDNLIDSTEVPELRYDTVYARTDDGGRQLKNLKPTPGETNTGAEEVPVPVLSEPVFSADSGFYDDPFMLSISSTEGGEIRYTLDGSEPDRDSELYTGPIYISDASNNDNVYCAEKNISAYLYDYYERYDFSVPDKKVDKCNVIRAAVFDKNGRVSRTVTKTYFVGFDKKKMYDGMKIISLVSEPDGLFGMDEGIYVLGQIGLDRLHKKYAESSEASRIIAENPDLPLDGSVKIGDVGYNGSYDGNYMQHGIDWEREADLTLFSADHDSVIMQQKVGIRVKGNSSRHYPVKGLNIYARKAYSGSDRFDVPFFEDDSCENRISLSAGGNDYYTYTKDSFVSERIKRSGINVAAGRFAEPVYLFLDGEYWGVYTPAERNDENFFSRNYGVDSDNVVFIKESEVEAGKAEDIHYYYVFLSLFEDKDFSNDDEYREFCEAVDIDSLMDYYSLRIFTEYGMDWPHKNYGVWRVKEEEKNNPYGDCKWRFVNFDNNVSLNYNEVNADMMDVLFNGTKNFGKDELFCALMKNRGFRREFKDRFHEVEDMLFSSEDVQTDYRKIVDTYRIPVTNSYGRWFGGNSDYDREFFEKETGDISLFIRERRKYIDPIVDKYCEQ
;
A
#
# COMPACT_ATOMS: atom_id res chain seq x y z
N MET A 1 -1.42 90.55 -16.74
CA MET A 1 -1.30 89.53 -15.64
C MET A 1 -2.48 89.70 -14.68
N VAL A 2 -3.45 88.85 -14.74
CA VAL A 2 -4.57 88.84 -13.82
C VAL A 2 -4.08 88.32 -12.46
N ARG A 3 -4.02 89.15 -11.42
CA ARG A 3 -3.71 88.73 -10.05
C ARG A 3 -4.94 88.02 -9.48
N LEU A 4 -4.88 86.72 -9.40
CA LEU A 4 -5.92 85.94 -8.70
C LEU A 4 -5.95 86.32 -7.21
N ASN A 5 -7.14 86.57 -6.70
CA ASN A 5 -7.39 86.89 -5.30
C ASN A 5 -7.02 85.67 -4.42
N ARG A 6 -6.49 85.92 -3.22
CA ARG A 6 -6.08 84.90 -2.26
C ARG A 6 -7.14 83.84 -1.97
N LYS A 7 -8.42 84.24 -1.96
CA LYS A 7 -9.57 83.32 -1.83
C LYS A 7 -9.71 82.39 -3.03
N THR A 8 -9.50 82.91 -4.25
CA THR A 8 -9.56 82.12 -5.49
C THR A 8 -8.43 81.08 -5.61
N ILE A 9 -7.25 81.44 -5.10
CA ILE A 9 -6.11 80.51 -5.01
C ILE A 9 -6.41 79.35 -4.03
N VAL A 10 -6.97 79.64 -2.86
CA VAL A 10 -7.36 78.64 -1.85
C VAL A 10 -8.45 77.72 -2.40
N TYR A 11 -9.45 78.24 -3.11
CA TYR A 11 -10.50 77.41 -3.76
C TYR A 11 -9.93 76.50 -4.85
N ILE A 12 -9.00 77.00 -5.70
CA ILE A 12 -8.34 76.18 -6.72
C ILE A 12 -7.49 75.09 -6.10
N THR A 13 -6.76 75.39 -5.02
CA THR A 13 -5.94 74.41 -4.28
C THR A 13 -6.80 73.31 -3.66
N LEU A 14 -7.91 73.69 -3.02
CA LEU A 14 -8.88 72.75 -2.45
C LEU A 14 -9.53 71.87 -3.54
N LEU A 15 -9.87 72.45 -4.67
CA LEU A 15 -10.45 71.72 -5.82
C LEU A 15 -9.47 70.72 -6.44
N VAL A 16 -8.22 71.12 -6.60
CA VAL A 16 -7.13 70.25 -7.09
C VAL A 16 -6.84 69.14 -6.07
N SER A 17 -6.79 69.42 -4.78
CA SER A 17 -6.64 68.41 -3.73
C SER A 17 -7.80 67.43 -3.69
N ALA A 18 -9.04 67.91 -3.81
CA ALA A 18 -10.24 67.08 -3.88
C ALA A 18 -10.24 66.20 -5.14
N LEU A 19 -9.78 66.75 -6.29
CA LEU A 19 -9.65 65.98 -7.54
C LEU A 19 -8.56 64.88 -7.42
N PHE A 20 -7.44 65.17 -6.72
CA PHE A 20 -6.40 64.21 -6.46
C PHE A 20 -6.88 63.06 -5.55
N VAL A 21 -7.63 63.41 -4.48
CA VAL A 21 -8.23 62.41 -3.60
C VAL A 21 -9.28 61.56 -4.30
N LEU A 22 -10.13 62.20 -5.14
CA LEU A 22 -11.12 61.47 -5.95
C LEU A 22 -10.45 60.56 -7.01
N THR A 23 -9.36 61.02 -7.64
CA THR A 23 -8.60 60.18 -8.61
C THR A 23 -7.92 59.04 -7.89
N TYR A 24 -7.34 59.27 -6.74
CA TYR A 24 -6.73 58.19 -5.94
C TYR A 24 -7.81 57.19 -5.47
N LEU A 25 -8.94 57.65 -4.93
CA LEU A 25 -10.07 56.79 -4.58
C LEU A 25 -10.66 56.03 -5.79
N PHE A 26 -10.70 56.70 -6.95
CA PHE A 26 -11.16 56.06 -8.19
C PHE A 26 -10.17 54.96 -8.67
N PHE A 27 -8.86 55.18 -8.56
CA PHE A 27 -7.85 54.17 -8.86
C PHE A 27 -7.84 53.03 -7.86
N THR A 28 -7.99 53.30 -6.57
CA THR A 28 -8.11 52.23 -5.54
C THR A 28 -9.42 51.46 -5.73
N LEU A 29 -10.55 52.10 -5.87
CA LEU A 29 -11.84 51.46 -6.18
C LEU A 29 -11.83 50.70 -7.52
N LYS A 30 -11.17 51.23 -8.54
CA LYS A 30 -11.02 50.53 -9.79
C LYS A 30 -10.14 49.28 -9.70
N ASN A 31 -9.07 49.33 -8.89
CA ASN A 31 -8.25 48.14 -8.59
C ASN A 31 -9.05 47.14 -7.78
N GLU A 32 -9.77 47.56 -6.72
CA GLU A 32 -10.64 46.67 -5.95
C GLU A 32 -11.77 46.04 -6.77
N ILE A 33 -12.39 46.80 -7.70
CA ILE A 33 -13.44 46.30 -8.61
C ILE A 33 -12.83 45.39 -9.68
N ASN A 34 -11.60 45.60 -10.11
CA ASN A 34 -10.92 44.73 -11.08
C ASN A 34 -10.39 43.43 -10.46
N THR A 35 -10.18 43.36 -9.14
CA THR A 35 -9.85 42.11 -8.43
C THR A 35 -11.08 41.29 -8.09
N LEU A 36 -12.28 41.90 -8.05
CA LEU A 36 -13.54 41.17 -7.93
C LEU A 36 -13.79 40.34 -9.21
N ASN A 37 -13.78 39.02 -9.07
CA ASN A 37 -13.99 38.04 -10.14
C ASN A 37 -12.82 37.86 -11.14
N THR A 38 -11.59 37.97 -10.73
CA THR A 38 -10.42 37.69 -11.59
C THR A 38 -9.64 36.44 -11.15
N VAL A 39 -9.77 36.03 -9.88
CA VAL A 39 -9.25 34.76 -9.39
C VAL A 39 -10.43 33.84 -9.07
N TYR A 40 -10.38 32.63 -9.58
CA TYR A 40 -11.44 31.65 -9.45
C TYR A 40 -10.93 30.37 -8.77
N ILE A 41 -11.78 29.73 -7.98
CA ILE A 41 -11.63 28.32 -7.65
C ILE A 41 -11.93 27.57 -8.93
N ASN A 42 -10.87 27.07 -9.59
CA ASN A 42 -10.93 26.50 -10.94
C ASN A 42 -11.20 25.00 -10.93
N GLU A 43 -10.54 24.30 -10.00
CA GLU A 43 -10.63 22.86 -9.86
C GLU A 43 -10.52 22.48 -8.37
N VAL A 44 -11.31 21.49 -7.93
CA VAL A 44 -11.28 20.95 -6.55
C VAL A 44 -11.28 19.43 -6.60
N CYS A 45 -10.30 18.81 -5.96
CA CYS A 45 -10.19 17.37 -5.76
C CYS A 45 -10.32 17.04 -4.29
N SER A 46 -11.42 16.43 -3.87
CA SER A 46 -11.70 16.06 -2.46
C SER A 46 -11.41 14.58 -2.16
N SER A 47 -10.79 13.87 -3.09
CA SER A 47 -10.38 12.47 -2.93
C SER A 47 -9.29 12.17 -3.94
N ASN A 48 -8.10 12.74 -3.71
CA ASN A 48 -6.94 12.53 -4.55
C ASN A 48 -6.25 11.22 -4.18
N LEU A 49 -6.33 10.24 -5.05
CA LEU A 49 -5.66 8.96 -4.85
C LEU A 49 -4.35 8.87 -5.64
N ARG A 50 -4.35 9.40 -6.91
CA ARG A 50 -3.21 9.30 -7.85
C ARG A 50 -3.09 10.47 -8.81
N ALA A 51 -4.11 11.32 -8.90
CA ALA A 51 -4.22 12.35 -9.94
C ALA A 51 -3.15 13.44 -9.83
N TYR A 52 -2.74 13.76 -8.61
CA TYR A 52 -1.77 14.81 -8.32
C TYR A 52 -0.82 14.38 -7.20
N LYS A 53 0.44 14.77 -7.29
CA LYS A 53 1.47 14.62 -6.25
C LYS A 53 1.99 15.97 -5.82
N ASP A 54 2.08 16.14 -4.50
CA ASP A 54 2.77 17.30 -3.93
C ASP A 54 4.30 17.17 -4.08
N GLU A 55 5.04 18.14 -3.56
CA GLU A 55 6.51 18.16 -3.56
C GLU A 55 7.14 17.04 -2.71
N ASN A 56 6.36 16.39 -1.83
CA ASN A 56 6.76 15.27 -1.00
C ASN A 56 6.52 13.92 -1.71
N GLY A 57 5.78 13.93 -2.83
CA GLY A 57 5.31 12.76 -3.53
C GLY A 57 4.08 12.13 -2.89
N GLU A 58 3.42 12.85 -1.95
CA GLU A 58 2.15 12.45 -1.36
C GLU A 58 0.99 12.89 -2.25
N HIS A 59 -0.21 12.38 -1.97
CA HIS A 59 -1.42 12.65 -2.74
C HIS A 59 -2.47 13.39 -1.89
N PRO A 60 -2.23 14.66 -1.51
CA PRO A 60 -3.20 15.44 -0.76
C PRO A 60 -4.41 15.78 -1.63
N ASP A 61 -5.56 15.99 -0.99
CA ASP A 61 -6.65 16.72 -1.62
C ASP A 61 -6.17 18.11 -2.00
N TYR A 62 -6.75 18.72 -3.03
CA TYR A 62 -6.26 20.02 -3.48
C TYR A 62 -7.35 20.95 -4.04
N ILE A 63 -7.02 22.23 -4.01
CA ILE A 63 -7.79 23.32 -4.61
C ILE A 63 -6.89 24.02 -5.60
N GLU A 64 -7.30 24.13 -6.84
CA GLU A 64 -6.62 24.94 -7.84
C GLU A 64 -7.30 26.29 -7.99
N LEU A 65 -6.51 27.36 -8.00
CA LEU A 65 -6.94 28.70 -8.33
C LEU A 65 -6.42 29.09 -9.71
N TYR A 66 -7.24 29.83 -10.45
CA TYR A 66 -6.90 30.38 -11.77
C TYR A 66 -7.02 31.89 -11.78
N ASN A 67 -6.01 32.59 -12.31
CA ASN A 67 -6.02 34.04 -12.51
C ASN A 67 -6.40 34.39 -13.95
N SER A 68 -7.63 34.83 -14.16
CA SER A 68 -8.12 35.20 -15.50
C SER A 68 -7.75 36.62 -15.96
N SER A 69 -7.02 37.36 -15.11
CA SER A 69 -6.64 38.74 -15.43
C SER A 69 -5.40 38.82 -16.37
N ASP A 70 -5.14 39.99 -16.92
CA ASP A 70 -4.00 40.30 -17.78
C ASP A 70 -2.73 40.73 -16.96
N HIS A 71 -2.75 40.56 -15.65
CA HIS A 71 -1.64 40.90 -14.73
C HIS A 71 -1.51 39.90 -13.57
N ASP A 72 -0.34 39.87 -13.00
CA ASP A 72 -0.05 39.04 -11.84
C ASP A 72 -0.82 39.57 -10.60
N ILE A 73 -1.34 38.66 -9.76
CA ILE A 73 -2.07 38.98 -8.54
C ILE A 73 -1.32 38.45 -7.32
N ASP A 74 -1.08 39.35 -6.35
CA ASP A 74 -0.53 38.96 -5.06
C ASP A 74 -1.67 38.46 -4.14
N LEU A 75 -1.54 37.21 -3.69
CA LEU A 75 -2.50 36.56 -2.83
C LEU A 75 -2.17 36.71 -1.32
N ALA A 76 -1.09 37.41 -0.97
CA ALA A 76 -0.69 37.60 0.42
C ALA A 76 -1.85 38.11 1.30
N GLY A 77 -2.19 37.34 2.33
CA GLY A 77 -3.27 37.66 3.25
C GLY A 77 -4.69 37.33 2.75
N TRP A 78 -4.84 36.81 1.52
CA TRP A 78 -6.11 36.23 1.08
C TRP A 78 -6.44 34.99 1.92
N LYS A 79 -7.68 34.54 1.87
CA LYS A 79 -8.16 33.44 2.69
C LYS A 79 -8.95 32.43 1.88
N ILE A 80 -8.80 31.16 2.21
CA ILE A 80 -9.68 30.10 1.73
C ILE A 80 -10.23 29.32 2.93
N SER A 81 -11.53 28.99 2.89
CA SER A 81 -12.21 28.32 4.01
C SER A 81 -13.42 27.52 3.55
N GLU A 82 -13.88 26.63 4.42
CA GLU A 82 -15.15 25.90 4.31
C GLU A 82 -16.34 26.67 4.90
N SER A 83 -16.11 27.87 5.41
CA SER A 83 -17.12 28.70 6.07
C SER A 83 -17.09 30.12 5.55
N ARG A 84 -18.27 30.65 5.24
CA ARG A 84 -18.45 32.00 4.66
C ARG A 84 -18.01 33.13 5.62
N ASP A 85 -18.00 32.91 6.91
CA ASP A 85 -17.54 33.86 7.92
C ASP A 85 -16.05 33.76 8.23
N ASN A 86 -15.33 32.96 7.44
CA ASN A 86 -13.89 32.72 7.55
C ASN A 86 -13.44 32.13 8.91
N GLU A 87 -14.35 31.54 9.69
CA GLU A 87 -13.95 30.74 10.84
C GLU A 87 -13.00 29.64 10.40
N LYS A 88 -11.81 29.59 11.01
CA LYS A 88 -10.73 28.63 10.68
C LYS A 88 -10.20 28.74 9.23
N ALA A 89 -10.34 29.90 8.58
CA ALA A 89 -9.79 30.11 7.25
C ALA A 89 -8.26 29.93 7.25
N TRP A 90 -7.75 29.25 6.23
CA TRP A 90 -6.33 29.27 5.94
C TRP A 90 -5.98 30.56 5.17
N THR A 91 -4.87 31.19 5.56
CA THR A 91 -4.41 32.46 5.00
C THR A 91 -3.22 32.24 4.09
N PHE A 92 -3.28 32.76 2.85
CA PHE A 92 -2.20 32.68 1.90
C PHE A 92 -0.94 33.42 2.42
N PRO A 93 0.23 32.80 2.33
CA PRO A 93 1.51 33.49 2.51
C PRO A 93 1.78 34.47 1.37
N GLU A 94 2.96 35.09 1.36
CA GLU A 94 3.42 35.90 0.21
C GLU A 94 3.59 35.00 -1.02
N VAL A 95 2.59 35.01 -1.91
CA VAL A 95 2.59 34.23 -3.16
C VAL A 95 1.87 34.97 -4.25
N ILE A 96 2.40 34.91 -5.45
CA ILE A 96 1.86 35.56 -6.66
C ILE A 96 1.28 34.53 -7.59
N ILE A 97 0.04 34.69 -8.03
CA ILE A 97 -0.54 33.92 -9.11
C ILE A 97 -0.34 34.69 -10.44
N PRO A 98 0.42 34.16 -11.42
CA PRO A 98 0.70 34.84 -12.66
C PRO A 98 -0.55 35.11 -13.49
N SER A 99 -0.49 36.09 -14.37
CA SER A 99 -1.54 36.33 -15.38
C SER A 99 -1.81 35.09 -16.23
N GLY A 100 -3.06 34.62 -16.25
CA GLY A 100 -3.44 33.39 -16.94
C GLY A 100 -2.85 32.13 -16.36
N GLY A 101 -2.31 32.20 -15.14
CA GLY A 101 -1.65 31.07 -14.45
C GLY A 101 -2.53 30.40 -13.41
N TYR A 102 -2.01 29.28 -12.91
CA TYR A 102 -2.65 28.44 -11.88
C TYR A 102 -1.78 28.39 -10.64
N ILE A 103 -2.42 28.12 -9.51
CA ILE A 103 -1.75 27.80 -8.26
C ILE A 103 -2.54 26.72 -7.53
N ILE A 104 -1.82 25.72 -6.98
CA ILE A 104 -2.42 24.60 -6.27
C ILE A 104 -2.22 24.79 -4.79
N VAL A 105 -3.28 24.59 -3.99
CA VAL A 105 -3.28 24.58 -2.54
C VAL A 105 -3.62 23.17 -2.09
N ASN A 106 -2.68 22.49 -1.44
CA ASN A 106 -2.87 21.19 -0.83
C ASN A 106 -3.77 21.32 0.40
N ALA A 107 -4.79 20.50 0.54
CA ALA A 107 -5.74 20.52 1.63
C ALA A 107 -5.58 19.26 2.49
N ASP A 108 -4.56 19.23 3.34
CA ASP A 108 -4.09 18.04 4.07
C ASP A 108 -3.91 18.23 5.58
N GLU A 109 -4.36 19.37 6.13
CA GLU A 109 -4.19 19.74 7.54
C GLU A 109 -2.71 19.87 7.99
N THR A 110 -1.77 19.88 7.06
CA THR A 110 -0.34 19.86 7.38
C THR A 110 0.09 21.19 7.99
N LYS A 111 0.74 21.14 9.14
CA LYS A 111 1.49 22.27 9.70
C LYS A 111 2.90 22.21 9.16
N ALA A 112 3.44 23.37 8.73
CA ALA A 112 4.84 23.44 8.30
C ALA A 112 5.75 22.78 9.35
N GLN A 113 6.49 21.77 8.96
CA GLN A 113 7.34 21.01 9.86
C GLN A 113 8.68 21.72 10.01
N ILE A 114 9.04 22.07 11.24
CA ILE A 114 10.28 22.78 11.58
C ILE A 114 11.26 21.77 12.16
N TYR A 115 12.46 21.65 11.56
CA TYR A 115 13.49 20.73 12.00
C TYR A 115 14.54 21.44 12.87
N PRO A 116 14.93 20.91 14.03
CA PRO A 116 15.82 21.59 14.97
C PRO A 116 17.31 21.56 14.60
N ASP A 117 17.78 20.70 13.69
CA ASP A 117 19.23 20.51 13.43
C ASP A 117 19.57 20.16 11.97
N GLU A 118 20.77 20.59 11.51
CA GLU A 118 21.30 20.37 10.13
C GLU A 118 21.62 18.92 9.78
N GLN A 119 21.70 17.99 10.72
CA GLN A 119 22.13 16.61 10.51
C GLN A 119 21.19 15.77 9.62
N TYR A 120 20.01 16.29 9.31
CA TYR A 120 18.94 15.56 8.63
C TYR A 120 18.79 15.84 7.13
N PHE A 121 19.74 16.55 6.50
CA PHE A 121 19.57 17.18 5.18
C PHE A 121 20.21 16.45 4.00
N SER A 122 20.15 15.13 3.92
CA SER A 122 20.80 14.42 2.80
C SER A 122 20.04 14.43 1.46
N ILE A 123 18.76 14.86 1.42
CA ILE A 123 17.91 14.71 0.22
C ILE A 123 17.17 16.00 -0.19
N ARG A 124 17.02 17.00 0.67
CA ARG A 124 16.34 18.28 0.38
C ARG A 124 17.19 19.49 0.74
N LYS A 125 16.98 20.59 0.02
CA LYS A 125 17.49 21.90 0.42
C LYS A 125 16.54 22.49 1.48
N TYR A 126 17.10 23.01 2.55
CA TYR A 126 16.38 23.63 3.65
C TYR A 126 16.86 25.05 3.89
N VAL A 127 15.96 25.93 4.29
CA VAL A 127 16.25 27.32 4.68
C VAL A 127 16.18 27.44 6.19
N MET A 128 17.21 28.02 6.79
CA MET A 128 17.22 28.29 8.23
C MET A 128 16.30 29.46 8.56
N THR A 129 15.32 29.24 9.45
CA THR A 129 14.44 30.27 10.01
C THR A 129 14.78 30.55 11.47
N GLY A 130 14.17 31.54 12.07
CA GLY A 130 14.35 31.84 13.50
C GLY A 130 13.85 30.75 14.45
N GLU A 131 13.08 29.78 13.95
CA GLU A 131 12.49 28.67 14.71
C GLU A 131 13.09 27.29 14.35
N GLY A 132 13.96 27.22 13.29
CA GLY A 132 14.61 26.00 12.81
C GLY A 132 14.71 25.96 11.28
N TYR A 133 14.87 24.79 10.72
CA TYR A 133 15.01 24.57 9.28
C TYR A 133 13.69 24.17 8.65
N VAL A 134 13.33 24.83 7.54
CA VAL A 134 12.15 24.49 6.72
C VAL A 134 12.62 24.10 5.30
N PRO A 135 11.95 23.18 4.61
CA PRO A 135 12.26 22.87 3.23
C PRO A 135 12.22 24.12 2.33
N GLU A 136 13.20 24.27 1.42
CA GLU A 136 13.30 25.42 0.51
C GLU A 136 12.15 25.50 -0.50
N ASP A 137 11.48 24.38 -0.73
CA ASP A 137 10.39 24.22 -1.71
C ASP A 137 9.17 23.60 -1.00
N THR A 138 8.50 24.39 -0.17
CA THR A 138 7.24 24.01 0.45
C THR A 138 6.10 24.48 -0.44
N GLY A 139 5.32 23.52 -0.96
CA GLY A 139 4.04 23.80 -1.58
C GLY A 139 3.10 24.58 -0.63
N LEU A 140 1.98 25.02 -1.14
CA LEU A 140 0.94 25.65 -0.31
C LEU A 140 0.11 24.54 0.35
N HIS A 141 0.09 24.50 1.70
CA HIS A 141 -0.65 23.53 2.49
C HIS A 141 -1.67 24.23 3.37
N ALA A 142 -2.96 23.96 3.13
CA ALA A 142 -4.03 24.48 3.94
C ALA A 142 -4.18 23.68 5.24
N SER A 143 -4.60 24.36 6.30
CA SER A 143 -4.80 23.76 7.63
C SER A 143 -6.13 23.01 7.79
N PHE A 144 -6.74 22.60 6.70
CA PHE A 144 -7.98 21.82 6.64
C PHE A 144 -7.92 20.80 5.52
N SER A 145 -8.71 19.74 5.61
CA SER A 145 -8.96 18.75 4.55
C SER A 145 -10.32 18.96 3.90
N ILE A 146 -10.50 18.51 2.68
CA ILE A 146 -11.77 18.64 1.95
C ILE A 146 -12.63 17.39 2.19
N PRO A 147 -13.83 17.49 2.77
CA PRO A 147 -14.68 16.33 2.97
C PRO A 147 -15.07 15.65 1.66
N SER A 148 -14.83 14.35 1.54
CA SER A 148 -15.17 13.57 0.33
C SER A 148 -16.68 13.55 0.01
N LYS A 149 -17.53 13.82 1.01
CA LYS A 149 -19.00 13.93 0.83
C LYS A 149 -19.46 15.30 0.28
N GLY A 150 -18.51 16.18 0.03
CA GLY A 150 -18.77 17.51 -0.45
C GLY A 150 -18.76 18.57 0.64
N THR A 151 -18.47 19.79 0.25
CA THR A 151 -18.41 21.00 1.10
C THR A 151 -18.61 22.25 0.28
N GLU A 152 -18.80 23.39 0.93
CA GLU A 152 -18.75 24.70 0.30
C GLU A 152 -17.36 25.33 0.55
N LEU A 153 -16.72 25.86 -0.50
CA LEU A 153 -15.45 26.56 -0.40
C LEU A 153 -15.61 28.03 -0.74
N PHE A 154 -14.95 28.89 0.01
CA PHE A 154 -14.99 30.34 -0.10
C PHE A 154 -13.59 30.91 -0.24
N LEU A 155 -13.33 31.69 -1.28
CA LEU A 155 -12.12 32.47 -1.49
C LEU A 155 -12.41 33.93 -1.17
N SER A 156 -11.67 34.52 -0.25
CA SER A 156 -11.83 35.93 0.15
C SER A 156 -10.51 36.68 0.03
N ASP A 157 -10.57 37.99 -0.27
CA ASP A 157 -9.40 38.85 -0.29
C ASP A 157 -8.90 39.21 1.14
N LEU A 158 -7.82 39.96 1.20
CA LEU A 158 -7.22 40.42 2.48
C LEU A 158 -8.15 41.32 3.34
N HIS A 159 -9.26 41.77 2.79
CA HIS A 159 -10.29 42.58 3.46
C HIS A 159 -11.56 41.80 3.77
N ASP A 160 -11.52 40.48 3.67
CA ASP A 160 -12.65 39.56 3.84
C ASP A 160 -13.80 39.75 2.81
N ASN A 161 -13.52 40.39 1.65
CA ASN A 161 -14.49 40.42 0.57
C ASN A 161 -14.50 39.08 -0.12
N LEU A 162 -15.70 38.51 -0.34
CA LEU A 162 -15.84 37.26 -1.10
C LEU A 162 -15.45 37.50 -2.57
N ILE A 163 -14.49 36.75 -3.04
CA ILE A 163 -13.97 36.77 -4.42
C ILE A 163 -14.66 35.68 -5.23
N ASP A 164 -14.66 34.43 -4.75
CA ASP A 164 -15.30 33.31 -5.43
C ASP A 164 -15.79 32.28 -4.38
N SER A 165 -16.72 31.43 -4.81
CA SER A 165 -17.17 30.29 -4.01
C SER A 165 -17.66 29.17 -4.89
N THR A 166 -17.56 27.93 -4.38
CA THR A 166 -18.07 26.75 -5.07
C THR A 166 -18.66 25.77 -4.06
N GLU A 167 -19.80 25.17 -4.43
CA GLU A 167 -20.40 24.04 -3.72
C GLU A 167 -19.88 22.76 -4.37
N VAL A 168 -18.92 22.10 -3.73
CA VAL A 168 -18.30 20.86 -4.20
C VAL A 168 -19.23 19.70 -3.82
N PRO A 169 -19.70 18.89 -4.77
CA PRO A 169 -20.52 17.72 -4.50
C PRO A 169 -19.67 16.56 -3.92
N GLU A 170 -20.31 15.45 -3.55
CA GLU A 170 -19.60 14.20 -3.35
C GLU A 170 -18.89 13.78 -4.64
N LEU A 171 -17.58 13.55 -4.56
CA LEU A 171 -16.74 13.17 -5.70
C LEU A 171 -16.24 11.73 -5.56
N ARG A 172 -16.10 11.06 -6.70
CA ARG A 172 -15.32 9.83 -6.79
C ARG A 172 -13.82 10.20 -6.68
N TYR A 173 -12.98 9.26 -6.19
CA TYR A 173 -11.53 9.47 -6.19
C TYR A 173 -11.00 9.76 -7.61
N ASP A 174 -9.94 10.54 -7.69
CA ASP A 174 -9.30 11.00 -8.92
C ASP A 174 -10.30 11.66 -9.89
N THR A 175 -11.28 12.36 -9.34
CA THR A 175 -12.26 13.18 -10.06
C THR A 175 -12.30 14.56 -9.43
N VAL A 176 -12.43 15.58 -10.26
CA VAL A 176 -12.50 16.97 -9.79
C VAL A 176 -13.85 17.60 -10.11
N TYR A 177 -14.28 18.52 -9.24
CA TYR A 177 -15.33 19.47 -9.56
C TYR A 177 -14.68 20.72 -10.09
N ALA A 178 -14.80 20.94 -11.39
CA ALA A 178 -13.98 21.92 -12.09
C ALA A 178 -14.80 22.75 -13.08
N ARG A 179 -14.31 23.96 -13.37
CA ARG A 179 -14.87 24.82 -14.42
C ARG A 179 -14.54 24.21 -15.79
N THR A 180 -15.53 24.10 -16.67
CA THR A 180 -15.33 23.51 -18.02
C THR A 180 -14.42 24.34 -18.91
N ASP A 181 -14.37 25.66 -18.65
CA ASP A 181 -13.43 26.61 -19.21
C ASP A 181 -12.84 27.41 -18.07
N ASP A 182 -11.54 27.66 -18.06
CA ASP A 182 -10.83 28.32 -16.95
C ASP A 182 -11.47 29.67 -16.63
N GLY A 183 -11.85 29.84 -15.35
CA GLY A 183 -12.60 30.98 -14.88
C GLY A 183 -14.06 31.06 -15.42
N GLY A 184 -14.51 30.05 -16.15
CA GLY A 184 -15.88 29.97 -16.68
C GLY A 184 -16.94 29.78 -15.59
N ARG A 185 -18.22 29.86 -15.96
CA ARG A 185 -19.33 29.74 -15.01
C ARG A 185 -19.83 28.32 -14.77
N GLN A 186 -19.58 27.44 -15.75
CA GLN A 186 -20.09 26.08 -15.71
C GLN A 186 -19.09 25.18 -15.00
N LEU A 187 -19.54 24.50 -13.96
CA LEU A 187 -18.77 23.48 -13.24
C LEU A 187 -19.33 22.09 -13.55
N LYS A 188 -18.45 21.12 -13.65
CA LYS A 188 -18.75 19.70 -13.88
C LYS A 188 -17.74 18.81 -13.17
N ASN A 189 -18.06 17.53 -13.09
CA ASN A 189 -17.10 16.52 -12.72
C ASN A 189 -16.25 16.18 -13.95
N LEU A 190 -14.94 16.43 -13.83
CA LEU A 190 -13.96 16.24 -14.91
C LEU A 190 -12.84 15.31 -14.45
N LYS A 191 -12.08 14.77 -15.40
CA LYS A 191 -10.75 14.22 -15.07
C LYS A 191 -9.84 15.36 -14.63
N PRO A 192 -8.97 15.11 -13.62
CA PRO A 192 -8.06 16.11 -13.08
C PRO A 192 -7.09 16.67 -14.13
N THR A 193 -6.85 17.99 -14.06
CA THR A 193 -5.89 18.71 -14.91
C THR A 193 -5.01 19.65 -14.08
N PRO A 194 -4.35 19.16 -12.99
CA PRO A 194 -3.66 20.04 -12.04
C PRO A 194 -2.54 20.84 -12.69
N GLY A 195 -2.62 22.18 -12.59
CA GLY A 195 -1.66 23.11 -13.19
C GLY A 195 -1.85 23.36 -14.68
N GLU A 196 -2.89 22.79 -15.29
CA GLU A 196 -3.18 22.92 -16.72
C GLU A 196 -4.62 23.40 -16.95
N THR A 197 -4.96 23.69 -18.21
CA THR A 197 -6.31 24.15 -18.57
C THR A 197 -7.34 23.02 -18.44
N ASN A 198 -8.49 23.32 -17.84
CA ASN A 198 -9.66 22.43 -17.84
C ASN A 198 -10.34 22.31 -19.20
N THR A 199 -10.02 23.22 -20.15
CA THR A 199 -10.70 23.28 -21.45
C THR A 199 -10.46 22.00 -22.24
N GLY A 200 -11.53 21.24 -22.47
CA GLY A 200 -11.45 19.94 -23.17
C GLY A 200 -11.18 18.73 -22.28
N ALA A 201 -11.11 18.92 -20.97
CA ALA A 201 -11.02 17.79 -20.04
C ALA A 201 -12.25 16.87 -20.16
N GLU A 202 -12.04 15.58 -19.99
CA GLU A 202 -13.08 14.56 -20.11
C GLU A 202 -14.06 14.67 -18.94
N GLU A 203 -15.37 14.66 -19.25
CA GLU A 203 -16.42 14.66 -18.23
C GLU A 203 -16.56 13.27 -17.60
N VAL A 204 -16.48 13.20 -16.26
CA VAL A 204 -16.64 11.96 -15.50
C VAL A 204 -18.11 11.82 -15.07
N PRO A 205 -18.81 10.74 -15.46
CA PRO A 205 -20.18 10.52 -15.06
C PRO A 205 -20.32 10.37 -13.54
N VAL A 206 -21.28 11.07 -12.95
CA VAL A 206 -21.60 10.94 -11.51
C VAL A 206 -22.61 9.80 -11.32
N PRO A 207 -22.39 8.83 -10.42
CA PRO A 207 -23.38 7.82 -10.12
C PRO A 207 -24.54 8.45 -9.33
N VAL A 208 -25.63 8.73 -10.03
CA VAL A 208 -26.84 9.37 -9.48
C VAL A 208 -28.11 8.53 -9.67
N LEU A 209 -28.02 7.40 -10.35
CA LEU A 209 -29.12 6.44 -10.47
C LEU A 209 -29.03 5.40 -9.35
N SER A 210 -30.19 4.84 -8.97
CA SER A 210 -30.24 3.72 -8.07
C SER A 210 -29.52 2.50 -8.65
N GLU A 211 -28.80 1.77 -7.81
CA GLU A 211 -28.08 0.55 -8.18
C GLU A 211 -29.03 -0.52 -8.76
N PRO A 212 -28.53 -1.38 -9.66
CA PRO A 212 -29.30 -2.51 -10.15
C PRO A 212 -29.56 -3.51 -9.03
N VAL A 213 -30.78 -4.07 -9.00
CA VAL A 213 -31.24 -5.05 -8.01
C VAL A 213 -31.19 -6.44 -8.62
N PHE A 214 -30.42 -7.32 -8.00
CA PHE A 214 -30.28 -8.73 -8.39
C PHE A 214 -31.29 -9.60 -7.65
N SER A 215 -31.85 -10.63 -8.33
CA SER A 215 -32.81 -11.57 -7.73
C SER A 215 -32.18 -12.59 -6.79
N ALA A 216 -30.86 -12.70 -6.76
CA ALA A 216 -30.09 -13.55 -5.87
C ALA A 216 -28.82 -12.82 -5.39
N ASP A 217 -28.44 -13.04 -4.15
CA ASP A 217 -27.20 -12.50 -3.58
C ASP A 217 -25.99 -13.36 -3.94
N SER A 218 -24.78 -12.80 -3.76
CA SER A 218 -23.53 -13.59 -3.84
C SER A 218 -23.60 -14.77 -2.89
N GLY A 219 -23.13 -15.95 -3.34
CA GLY A 219 -23.22 -17.15 -2.51
C GLY A 219 -22.98 -18.45 -3.25
N PHE A 220 -23.25 -19.55 -2.53
CA PHE A 220 -23.14 -20.92 -3.03
C PHE A 220 -24.52 -21.45 -3.36
N TYR A 221 -24.64 -22.14 -4.48
CA TYR A 221 -25.86 -22.68 -5.02
C TYR A 221 -25.64 -24.13 -5.50
N ASP A 222 -26.45 -25.05 -5.03
CA ASP A 222 -26.31 -26.47 -5.37
C ASP A 222 -26.64 -26.74 -6.83
N ASP A 223 -27.69 -26.06 -7.34
CA ASP A 223 -28.22 -26.22 -8.68
C ASP A 223 -28.17 -24.94 -9.51
N PRO A 224 -28.07 -25.03 -10.83
CA PRO A 224 -28.15 -23.88 -11.73
C PRO A 224 -29.48 -23.14 -11.59
N PHE A 225 -29.46 -21.83 -11.79
CA PHE A 225 -30.64 -20.98 -11.66
C PHE A 225 -30.68 -19.84 -12.68
N MET A 226 -31.82 -19.15 -12.79
CA MET A 226 -32.00 -17.97 -13.63
C MET A 226 -31.89 -16.73 -12.77
N LEU A 227 -30.89 -15.90 -13.06
CA LEU A 227 -30.63 -14.63 -12.38
C LEU A 227 -31.35 -13.49 -13.10
N SER A 228 -32.22 -12.77 -12.40
CA SER A 228 -32.84 -11.56 -12.92
C SER A 228 -32.20 -10.31 -12.32
N ILE A 229 -32.04 -9.27 -13.16
CA ILE A 229 -31.55 -7.96 -12.74
C ILE A 229 -32.63 -6.93 -13.10
N SER A 230 -32.88 -5.98 -12.21
CA SER A 230 -33.90 -4.94 -12.39
C SER A 230 -33.40 -3.58 -11.96
N SER A 231 -33.99 -2.51 -12.48
CA SER A 231 -33.75 -1.13 -12.06
C SER A 231 -35.04 -0.54 -11.53
N THR A 232 -34.98 0.17 -10.39
CA THR A 232 -36.14 0.82 -9.76
C THR A 232 -36.53 2.12 -10.43
N GLU A 233 -35.60 2.79 -11.11
CA GLU A 233 -35.82 4.08 -11.76
C GLU A 233 -35.93 3.96 -13.30
N GLY A 234 -35.84 2.75 -13.83
CA GLY A 234 -35.75 2.51 -15.26
C GLY A 234 -34.31 2.72 -15.76
N GLY A 235 -34.15 2.86 -17.09
CA GLY A 235 -32.84 2.92 -17.74
C GLY A 235 -32.44 1.56 -18.33
N GLU A 236 -31.29 1.55 -19.03
CA GLU A 236 -30.67 0.35 -19.59
C GLU A 236 -29.72 -0.26 -18.57
N ILE A 237 -29.89 -1.54 -18.26
CA ILE A 237 -28.93 -2.27 -17.45
C ILE A 237 -27.88 -2.84 -18.39
N ARG A 238 -26.62 -2.51 -18.16
CA ARG A 238 -25.45 -3.09 -18.84
C ARG A 238 -24.70 -3.97 -17.87
N TYR A 239 -24.11 -5.08 -18.35
CA TYR A 239 -23.40 -6.02 -17.49
C TYR A 239 -22.19 -6.65 -18.19
N THR A 240 -21.27 -7.15 -17.38
CA THR A 240 -20.08 -7.90 -17.77
C THR A 240 -19.99 -9.20 -16.99
N LEU A 241 -19.23 -10.17 -17.53
CA LEU A 241 -19.06 -11.51 -16.95
C LEU A 241 -17.57 -11.85 -16.75
N ASP A 242 -16.68 -10.94 -17.09
CA ASP A 242 -15.24 -11.10 -17.11
C ASP A 242 -14.51 -10.27 -16.02
N GLY A 243 -15.26 -9.56 -15.20
CA GLY A 243 -14.69 -8.69 -14.16
C GLY A 243 -14.50 -7.23 -14.59
N SER A 244 -14.66 -6.90 -15.88
CA SER A 244 -14.56 -5.52 -16.36
C SER A 244 -15.71 -4.64 -15.83
N GLU A 245 -15.44 -3.33 -15.71
CA GLU A 245 -16.44 -2.34 -15.32
C GLU A 245 -17.46 -2.18 -16.44
N PRO A 246 -18.78 -2.30 -16.17
CA PRO A 246 -19.80 -2.13 -17.19
C PRO A 246 -19.82 -0.69 -17.71
N ASP A 247 -19.83 -0.55 -19.04
CA ASP A 247 -19.97 0.70 -19.76
C ASP A 247 -21.16 0.68 -20.73
N ARG A 248 -21.29 1.72 -21.58
CA ARG A 248 -22.39 1.81 -22.56
C ARG A 248 -22.29 0.81 -23.71
N ASP A 249 -21.10 0.29 -23.97
CA ASP A 249 -20.83 -0.68 -25.02
C ASP A 249 -20.93 -2.13 -24.49
N SER A 250 -20.95 -2.31 -23.17
CA SER A 250 -21.13 -3.60 -22.52
C SER A 250 -22.49 -4.24 -22.85
N GLU A 251 -22.64 -5.53 -22.59
CA GLU A 251 -23.84 -6.29 -22.94
C GLU A 251 -25.10 -5.72 -22.32
N LEU A 252 -26.14 -5.53 -23.13
CA LEU A 252 -27.44 -5.03 -22.68
C LEU A 252 -28.23 -6.18 -22.04
N TYR A 253 -28.64 -5.99 -20.78
CA TYR A 253 -29.51 -6.94 -20.12
C TYR A 253 -30.91 -6.92 -20.73
N THR A 254 -31.29 -8.04 -21.37
CA THR A 254 -32.59 -8.19 -22.05
C THR A 254 -33.47 -9.27 -21.41
N GLY A 255 -32.99 -10.01 -20.45
CA GLY A 255 -33.70 -11.06 -19.73
C GLY A 255 -32.81 -11.88 -18.82
N PRO A 256 -33.38 -12.85 -18.06
CA PRO A 256 -32.64 -13.59 -17.04
C PRO A 256 -31.42 -14.32 -17.58
N ILE A 257 -30.30 -14.20 -16.84
CA ILE A 257 -29.01 -14.84 -17.14
C ILE A 257 -29.02 -16.24 -16.49
N TYR A 258 -28.61 -17.26 -17.26
CA TYR A 258 -28.47 -18.63 -16.75
C TYR A 258 -27.14 -18.78 -16.01
N ILE A 259 -27.19 -19.03 -14.71
CA ILE A 259 -26.04 -19.23 -13.84
C ILE A 259 -25.87 -20.72 -13.58
N SER A 260 -24.70 -21.27 -13.90
CA SER A 260 -24.37 -22.69 -13.76
C SER A 260 -22.91 -22.88 -13.34
N ASP A 261 -22.48 -24.12 -13.11
CA ASP A 261 -21.06 -24.43 -12.82
C ASP A 261 -20.15 -23.93 -13.97
N ALA A 262 -19.40 -22.88 -13.72
CA ALA A 262 -18.52 -22.24 -14.69
C ALA A 262 -17.18 -22.98 -14.86
N SER A 263 -16.88 -24.02 -14.06
CA SER A 263 -15.59 -24.72 -14.07
C SER A 263 -15.30 -25.44 -15.39
N ASN A 264 -16.34 -25.63 -16.21
CA ASN A 264 -16.17 -26.20 -17.56
C ASN A 264 -15.81 -25.17 -18.64
N ASN A 265 -15.84 -23.89 -18.33
CA ASN A 265 -15.39 -22.83 -19.24
C ASN A 265 -13.86 -22.87 -19.39
N ASP A 266 -13.36 -22.32 -20.49
CA ASP A 266 -11.92 -22.24 -20.72
C ASP A 266 -11.26 -21.31 -19.67
N ASN A 267 -10.00 -21.57 -19.35
CA ASN A 267 -9.18 -20.69 -18.53
C ASN A 267 -8.88 -19.41 -19.32
N VAL A 268 -9.08 -18.28 -18.69
CA VAL A 268 -8.76 -16.97 -19.27
C VAL A 268 -7.55 -16.40 -18.53
N TYR A 269 -7.73 -15.99 -17.29
CA TYR A 269 -6.66 -15.36 -16.49
C TYR A 269 -5.62 -16.36 -16.01
N CYS A 270 -6.05 -17.58 -15.69
CA CYS A 270 -5.15 -18.69 -15.37
C CYS A 270 -4.27 -19.14 -16.53
N ALA A 271 -4.66 -18.84 -17.77
CA ALA A 271 -3.89 -19.13 -18.97
C ALA A 271 -2.86 -18.05 -19.30
N GLU A 272 -2.88 -16.91 -18.58
CA GLU A 272 -1.95 -15.82 -18.81
C GLU A 272 -0.50 -16.25 -18.49
N LYS A 273 0.40 -16.07 -19.46
CA LYS A 273 1.81 -16.47 -19.37
C LYS A 273 2.73 -15.32 -18.95
N ASN A 274 2.28 -14.09 -19.13
CA ASN A 274 3.05 -12.88 -18.84
C ASN A 274 3.12 -12.55 -17.35
N ILE A 275 2.71 -13.47 -16.47
CA ILE A 275 2.66 -13.26 -15.01
C ILE A 275 4.00 -13.43 -14.31
N SER A 276 4.99 -14.03 -14.97
CA SER A 276 6.31 -14.25 -14.38
C SER A 276 7.36 -14.52 -15.45
N ALA A 277 8.55 -13.98 -15.22
CA ALA A 277 9.72 -14.32 -16.01
C ALA A 277 10.28 -15.74 -15.74
N TYR A 278 9.78 -16.40 -14.68
CA TYR A 278 10.30 -17.71 -14.22
C TYR A 278 9.35 -18.87 -14.47
N LEU A 279 8.40 -18.75 -15.37
CA LEU A 279 7.45 -19.82 -15.62
C LEU A 279 8.09 -21.17 -15.99
N TYR A 280 9.38 -21.21 -16.36
CA TYR A 280 9.97 -22.42 -16.92
C TYR A 280 11.38 -22.80 -16.44
N ASP A 281 12.04 -22.06 -15.56
CA ASP A 281 13.50 -22.29 -15.38
C ASP A 281 14.07 -22.17 -13.95
N TYR A 282 13.30 -21.87 -12.91
CA TYR A 282 13.91 -21.51 -11.63
C TYR A 282 13.95 -22.62 -10.58
N TYR A 283 13.04 -23.57 -10.61
CA TYR A 283 12.98 -24.63 -9.59
C TYR A 283 13.13 -26.00 -10.20
N GLU A 284 14.19 -26.71 -9.86
CA GLU A 284 14.54 -28.07 -10.34
C GLU A 284 13.46 -29.13 -10.09
N ARG A 285 12.38 -28.81 -9.37
CA ARG A 285 11.32 -29.77 -9.00
C ARG A 285 9.95 -29.49 -9.58
N TYR A 286 9.59 -28.21 -9.74
CA TYR A 286 8.30 -27.81 -10.28
C TYR A 286 8.52 -26.67 -11.25
N ASP A 287 8.38 -26.97 -12.50
CA ASP A 287 8.19 -25.92 -13.49
C ASP A 287 6.85 -25.25 -13.22
N PHE A 288 6.86 -23.99 -12.79
CA PHE A 288 5.64 -23.20 -12.75
C PHE A 288 5.02 -23.24 -14.14
N SER A 289 3.78 -23.66 -14.25
CA SER A 289 3.09 -23.77 -15.52
C SER A 289 1.71 -23.15 -15.46
N VAL A 290 1.23 -22.69 -16.60
CA VAL A 290 -0.21 -22.49 -16.77
C VAL A 290 -0.89 -23.84 -16.64
N PRO A 291 -2.08 -23.95 -16.02
CA PRO A 291 -2.71 -25.23 -15.79
C PRO A 291 -3.14 -25.88 -17.11
N ASP A 292 -2.76 -27.13 -17.32
CA ASP A 292 -3.19 -27.95 -18.46
C ASP A 292 -4.70 -28.30 -18.40
N LYS A 293 -5.28 -28.20 -17.21
CA LYS A 293 -6.69 -28.49 -16.94
C LYS A 293 -7.45 -27.22 -16.61
N LYS A 294 -8.74 -27.24 -16.87
CA LYS A 294 -9.64 -26.18 -16.43
C LYS A 294 -9.64 -26.11 -14.93
N VAL A 295 -9.45 -24.89 -14.39
CA VAL A 295 -9.55 -24.64 -12.95
C VAL A 295 -11.02 -24.48 -12.56
N ASP A 296 -11.33 -24.62 -11.28
CA ASP A 296 -12.65 -24.29 -10.76
C ASP A 296 -12.95 -22.81 -10.94
N LYS A 297 -14.20 -22.49 -11.27
CA LYS A 297 -14.65 -21.11 -11.53
C LYS A 297 -16.00 -20.81 -10.88
N CYS A 298 -16.12 -19.61 -10.36
CA CYS A 298 -17.40 -19.01 -10.03
C CYS A 298 -17.85 -18.06 -11.16
N ASN A 299 -19.15 -17.73 -11.15
CA ASN A 299 -19.66 -16.71 -12.05
C ASN A 299 -19.53 -15.35 -11.38
N VAL A 300 -18.90 -14.41 -12.07
CA VAL A 300 -18.82 -13.01 -11.67
C VAL A 300 -19.74 -12.22 -12.59
N ILE A 301 -20.62 -11.41 -12.01
CA ILE A 301 -21.49 -10.50 -12.76
C ILE A 301 -21.35 -9.11 -12.18
N ARG A 302 -20.93 -8.17 -13.02
CA ARG A 302 -20.93 -6.74 -12.70
C ARG A 302 -22.03 -6.08 -13.52
N ALA A 303 -22.82 -5.21 -12.92
CA ALA A 303 -23.90 -4.52 -13.62
C ALA A 303 -24.07 -3.09 -13.14
N ALA A 304 -24.44 -2.21 -14.06
CA ALA A 304 -24.78 -0.81 -13.80
C ALA A 304 -25.99 -0.37 -14.63
N VAL A 305 -26.69 0.67 -14.17
CA VAL A 305 -27.84 1.28 -14.86
C VAL A 305 -27.40 2.54 -15.57
N PHE A 306 -27.76 2.67 -16.84
CA PHE A 306 -27.48 3.84 -17.68
C PHE A 306 -28.78 4.47 -18.18
N ASP A 307 -28.87 5.78 -18.15
CA ASP A 307 -29.99 6.47 -18.78
C ASP A 307 -29.59 7.22 -20.07
N LYS A 308 -30.59 7.67 -20.77
CA LYS A 308 -30.40 8.42 -22.04
C LYS A 308 -29.77 9.83 -21.88
N ASN A 309 -29.71 10.32 -20.65
CA ASN A 309 -29.16 11.66 -20.33
C ASN A 309 -27.70 11.60 -19.89
N GLY A 310 -27.06 10.44 -19.94
CA GLY A 310 -25.68 10.29 -19.51
C GLY A 310 -25.49 9.89 -18.05
N ARG A 311 -26.58 9.81 -17.25
CA ARG A 311 -26.48 9.41 -15.84
C ARG A 311 -26.23 7.89 -15.73
N VAL A 312 -25.52 7.50 -14.69
CA VAL A 312 -25.14 6.12 -14.40
C VAL A 312 -25.39 5.80 -12.92
N SER A 313 -25.58 4.52 -12.59
CA SER A 313 -25.56 4.04 -11.20
C SER A 313 -24.14 3.64 -10.77
N ARG A 314 -23.94 3.39 -9.48
CA ARG A 314 -22.78 2.60 -9.04
C ARG A 314 -22.90 1.19 -9.59
N THR A 315 -21.76 0.56 -9.87
CA THR A 315 -21.67 -0.84 -10.28
C THR A 315 -21.88 -1.73 -9.08
N VAL A 316 -22.70 -2.76 -9.27
CA VAL A 316 -22.89 -3.85 -8.30
C VAL A 316 -22.22 -5.10 -8.83
N THR A 317 -21.35 -5.70 -8.01
CA THR A 317 -20.63 -6.94 -8.31
C THR A 317 -21.25 -8.08 -7.49
N LYS A 318 -21.55 -9.20 -8.13
CA LYS A 318 -22.05 -10.43 -7.51
C LYS A 318 -21.22 -11.62 -7.96
N THR A 319 -20.98 -12.55 -7.03
CA THR A 319 -20.20 -13.77 -7.25
C THR A 319 -21.04 -15.00 -6.87
N TYR A 320 -21.17 -15.96 -7.81
CA TYR A 320 -21.99 -17.16 -7.63
C TYR A 320 -21.17 -18.43 -7.84
N PHE A 321 -21.06 -19.26 -6.82
CA PHE A 321 -20.48 -20.59 -6.83
C PHE A 321 -21.59 -21.62 -7.03
N VAL A 322 -21.59 -22.35 -8.15
CA VAL A 322 -22.63 -23.33 -8.44
C VAL A 322 -22.05 -24.75 -8.48
N GLY A 323 -22.69 -25.67 -7.73
CA GLY A 323 -22.27 -27.07 -7.66
C GLY A 323 -21.00 -27.31 -6.85
N PHE A 324 -20.58 -26.37 -6.01
CA PHE A 324 -19.39 -26.49 -5.16
C PHE A 324 -19.60 -27.40 -3.95
N ASP A 325 -20.87 -27.70 -3.57
CA ASP A 325 -21.25 -28.73 -2.59
C ASP A 325 -20.65 -30.10 -2.87
N LYS A 326 -20.33 -30.38 -4.14
CA LYS A 326 -19.71 -31.62 -4.61
C LYS A 326 -18.18 -31.60 -4.63
N LYS A 327 -17.57 -30.45 -4.36
CA LYS A 327 -16.12 -30.22 -4.46
C LYS A 327 -15.51 -30.17 -3.06
N LYS A 328 -15.26 -31.34 -2.48
CA LYS A 328 -14.78 -31.50 -1.09
C LYS A 328 -13.49 -30.73 -0.74
N MET A 329 -12.73 -30.25 -1.73
CA MET A 329 -11.52 -29.49 -1.47
C MET A 329 -11.82 -28.15 -0.79
N TYR A 330 -13.03 -27.64 -0.91
CA TYR A 330 -13.45 -26.36 -0.33
C TYR A 330 -14.09 -26.49 1.04
N ASP A 331 -14.42 -27.71 1.48
CA ASP A 331 -15.10 -27.95 2.76
C ASP A 331 -14.31 -27.38 3.93
N GLY A 332 -14.97 -26.57 4.75
CA GLY A 332 -14.39 -25.99 5.95
C GLY A 332 -13.38 -24.85 5.73
N MET A 333 -13.29 -24.32 4.51
CA MET A 333 -12.36 -23.23 4.16
C MET A 333 -13.11 -21.96 3.80
N LYS A 334 -12.70 -20.83 4.35
CA LYS A 334 -13.14 -19.52 3.88
C LYS A 334 -12.68 -19.29 2.45
N ILE A 335 -13.48 -18.57 1.67
CA ILE A 335 -13.16 -18.22 0.30
C ILE A 335 -13.18 -16.69 0.16
N ILE A 336 -12.17 -16.14 -0.50
CA ILE A 336 -12.13 -14.76 -0.95
C ILE A 336 -12.32 -14.74 -2.46
N SER A 337 -13.31 -13.99 -2.93
CA SER A 337 -13.43 -13.57 -4.32
C SER A 337 -12.94 -12.13 -4.43
N LEU A 338 -11.93 -11.89 -5.26
CA LEU A 338 -11.47 -10.57 -5.67
C LEU A 338 -11.85 -10.36 -7.13
N VAL A 339 -12.58 -9.29 -7.40
CA VAL A 339 -13.00 -8.90 -8.75
C VAL A 339 -12.48 -7.51 -9.04
N SER A 340 -11.67 -7.38 -10.07
CA SER A 340 -11.02 -6.13 -10.46
C SER A 340 -11.12 -5.93 -11.98
N GLU A 341 -10.82 -4.73 -12.46
CA GLU A 341 -10.68 -4.50 -13.89
C GLU A 341 -9.56 -5.38 -14.45
N PRO A 342 -9.83 -6.27 -15.44
CA PRO A 342 -8.82 -7.19 -15.95
C PRO A 342 -7.56 -6.52 -16.51
N ASP A 343 -7.70 -5.38 -17.19
CA ASP A 343 -6.56 -4.61 -17.69
C ASP A 343 -5.70 -4.07 -16.54
N GLY A 344 -6.30 -3.73 -15.41
CA GLY A 344 -5.60 -3.32 -14.19
C GLY A 344 -4.79 -4.45 -13.53
N LEU A 345 -5.16 -5.71 -13.78
CA LEU A 345 -4.42 -6.89 -13.29
C LEU A 345 -3.45 -7.43 -14.33
N PHE A 346 -3.89 -7.60 -15.59
CA PHE A 346 -3.19 -8.36 -16.61
C PHE A 346 -2.86 -7.55 -17.88
N GLY A 347 -3.29 -6.29 -17.98
CA GLY A 347 -2.96 -5.41 -19.09
C GLY A 347 -1.47 -5.10 -19.19
N MET A 348 -0.99 -4.87 -20.42
CA MET A 348 0.44 -4.61 -20.68
C MET A 348 0.96 -3.35 -19.99
N ASP A 349 0.19 -2.26 -20.00
CA ASP A 349 0.63 -0.96 -19.48
C ASP A 349 0.42 -0.84 -17.97
N GLU A 350 -0.75 -1.21 -17.48
CA GLU A 350 -1.19 -0.96 -16.10
C GLU A 350 -1.36 -2.22 -15.25
N GLY A 351 -1.26 -3.41 -15.86
CA GLY A 351 -1.47 -4.68 -15.17
C GLY A 351 -0.46 -4.89 -14.05
N ILE A 352 -0.94 -4.98 -12.80
CA ILE A 352 -0.05 -5.14 -11.65
C ILE A 352 0.48 -6.56 -11.46
N TYR A 353 -0.12 -7.55 -12.12
CA TYR A 353 0.22 -8.96 -11.93
C TYR A 353 1.19 -9.51 -13.00
N VAL A 354 1.46 -8.73 -14.04
CA VAL A 354 2.23 -9.15 -15.22
C VAL A 354 3.62 -8.53 -15.30
N LEU A 355 4.45 -9.10 -16.18
CA LEU A 355 5.72 -8.50 -16.61
C LEU A 355 5.46 -7.12 -17.24
N GLY A 356 4.48 -7.05 -18.11
CA GLY A 356 3.95 -5.84 -18.73
C GLY A 356 4.96 -5.06 -19.58
N GLN A 357 4.61 -3.83 -19.91
CA GLN A 357 5.42 -2.97 -20.78
C GLN A 357 6.76 -2.60 -20.15
N ILE A 358 6.80 -2.37 -18.83
CA ILE A 358 8.04 -2.04 -18.12
C ILE A 358 9.07 -3.18 -18.24
N GLY A 359 8.61 -4.42 -18.05
CA GLY A 359 9.48 -5.59 -18.21
C GLY A 359 9.95 -5.74 -19.64
N LEU A 360 9.06 -5.53 -20.60
CA LEU A 360 9.36 -5.61 -22.02
C LEU A 360 10.40 -4.56 -22.45
N ASP A 361 10.26 -3.32 -22.06
CA ASP A 361 11.19 -2.23 -22.38
C ASP A 361 12.58 -2.49 -21.79
N ARG A 362 12.65 -2.95 -20.56
CA ARG A 362 13.93 -3.32 -19.93
C ARG A 362 14.59 -4.51 -20.58
N LEU A 363 13.78 -5.48 -21.01
CA LEU A 363 14.22 -6.62 -21.78
C LEU A 363 14.85 -6.18 -23.11
N HIS A 364 14.15 -5.35 -23.87
CA HIS A 364 14.63 -4.81 -25.13
C HIS A 364 15.94 -4.01 -24.93
N LYS A 365 16.05 -3.20 -23.88
CA LYS A 365 17.27 -2.45 -23.53
C LYS A 365 18.44 -3.41 -23.25
N LYS A 366 18.22 -4.45 -22.45
CA LYS A 366 19.23 -5.45 -22.11
C LYS A 366 19.69 -6.23 -23.33
N TYR A 367 18.78 -6.61 -24.22
CA TYR A 367 19.11 -7.34 -25.44
C TYR A 367 19.65 -6.47 -26.57
N ALA A 368 19.39 -5.17 -26.57
CA ALA A 368 20.00 -4.25 -27.51
C ALA A 368 21.54 -4.24 -27.44
N GLU A 369 22.11 -4.65 -26.30
CA GLU A 369 23.54 -4.84 -26.10
C GLU A 369 24.08 -6.14 -26.74
N SER A 370 23.20 -7.09 -27.13
CA SER A 370 23.54 -8.35 -27.81
C SER A 370 23.01 -8.34 -29.23
N SER A 371 23.90 -8.34 -30.22
CA SER A 371 23.52 -8.38 -31.65
C SER A 371 22.75 -9.64 -32.03
N GLU A 372 23.00 -10.76 -31.38
CA GLU A 372 22.29 -12.02 -31.62
C GLU A 372 20.87 -11.99 -31.05
N ALA A 373 20.70 -11.54 -29.81
CA ALA A 373 19.40 -11.41 -29.17
C ALA A 373 18.50 -10.41 -29.93
N SER A 374 19.01 -9.25 -30.31
CA SER A 374 18.29 -8.26 -31.12
C SER A 374 17.81 -8.83 -32.45
N ARG A 375 18.64 -9.67 -33.12
CA ARG A 375 18.26 -10.34 -34.35
C ARG A 375 17.14 -11.37 -34.16
N ILE A 376 17.23 -12.19 -33.09
CA ILE A 376 16.22 -13.22 -32.80
C ILE A 376 14.87 -12.56 -32.48
N ILE A 377 14.84 -11.47 -31.69
CA ILE A 377 13.62 -10.72 -31.38
C ILE A 377 13.03 -10.09 -32.65
N ALA A 378 13.86 -9.48 -33.50
CA ALA A 378 13.39 -8.87 -34.75
C ALA A 378 12.84 -9.88 -35.75
N GLU A 379 13.40 -11.10 -35.78
CA GLU A 379 12.96 -12.20 -36.67
C GLU A 379 11.70 -12.93 -36.14
N ASN A 380 11.36 -12.73 -34.83
CA ASN A 380 10.24 -13.38 -34.15
C ASN A 380 9.47 -12.39 -33.29
N PRO A 381 8.71 -11.45 -33.89
CA PRO A 381 8.01 -10.40 -33.14
C PRO A 381 6.94 -10.94 -32.16
N ASP A 382 6.46 -12.14 -32.38
CA ASP A 382 5.49 -12.84 -31.51
C ASP A 382 6.17 -13.77 -30.50
N LEU A 383 7.48 -13.62 -30.27
CA LEU A 383 8.20 -14.44 -29.31
C LEU A 383 7.62 -14.20 -27.91
N PRO A 384 7.13 -15.23 -27.23
CA PRO A 384 6.65 -15.07 -25.87
C PRO A 384 7.81 -14.66 -24.97
N LEU A 385 7.71 -13.48 -24.36
CA LEU A 385 8.72 -12.93 -23.45
C LEU A 385 8.50 -13.43 -22.01
N ASP A 386 7.79 -14.53 -21.88
CA ASP A 386 7.42 -15.20 -20.63
C ASP A 386 8.57 -16.08 -20.04
N GLY A 387 9.78 -15.99 -20.57
CA GLY A 387 10.91 -16.82 -20.16
C GLY A 387 10.93 -18.21 -20.77
N SER A 388 9.92 -18.60 -21.59
CA SER A 388 9.87 -19.91 -22.25
C SER A 388 10.90 -20.07 -23.36
N VAL A 389 11.54 -18.99 -23.79
CA VAL A 389 12.54 -19.00 -24.86
C VAL A 389 13.89 -18.52 -24.35
N LYS A 390 14.92 -19.36 -24.44
CA LYS A 390 16.31 -18.96 -24.25
C LYS A 390 16.80 -18.27 -25.52
N ILE A 391 17.19 -17.03 -25.40
CA ILE A 391 17.80 -16.26 -26.49
C ILE A 391 19.32 -16.39 -26.39
N GLY A 392 19.87 -17.42 -27.03
CA GLY A 392 21.29 -17.74 -26.99
C GLY A 392 21.78 -18.17 -25.60
N ASP A 393 23.08 -17.94 -25.31
CA ASP A 393 23.65 -18.17 -23.97
C ASP A 393 23.29 -17.07 -22.94
N VAL A 394 22.54 -16.06 -23.35
CA VAL A 394 22.05 -15.00 -22.46
C VAL A 394 20.84 -15.56 -21.72
N GLY A 395 21.11 -16.19 -20.58
CA GLY A 395 20.05 -16.58 -19.65
C GLY A 395 19.21 -15.35 -19.32
N TYR A 396 17.91 -15.45 -19.55
CA TYR A 396 16.96 -14.45 -19.12
C TYR A 396 16.99 -14.38 -17.59
N ASN A 397 17.59 -13.36 -17.07
CA ASN A 397 17.58 -13.05 -15.64
C ASN A 397 16.89 -11.68 -15.44
N GLY A 398 15.67 -11.56 -16.01
CA GLY A 398 14.86 -10.36 -15.96
C GLY A 398 13.93 -10.28 -14.75
N SER A 399 14.19 -11.06 -13.72
CA SER A 399 13.32 -11.29 -12.57
C SER A 399 12.89 -10.03 -11.81
N TYR A 400 13.72 -9.02 -11.81
CA TYR A 400 13.46 -7.81 -11.03
C TYR A 400 12.85 -6.67 -11.85
N ASP A 401 12.42 -6.95 -13.07
CA ASP A 401 12.00 -5.91 -14.00
C ASP A 401 10.61 -6.26 -14.55
N GLY A 402 9.60 -5.55 -14.11
CA GLY A 402 8.23 -5.73 -14.61
C GLY A 402 7.24 -4.85 -13.87
N ASN A 403 6.02 -4.80 -14.39
CA ASN A 403 4.94 -4.07 -13.74
C ASN A 403 4.72 -4.57 -12.32
N TYR A 404 4.78 -5.88 -12.09
CA TYR A 404 4.61 -6.49 -10.76
C TYR A 404 5.68 -6.07 -9.73
N MET A 405 6.79 -5.48 -10.16
CA MET A 405 7.84 -4.97 -9.27
C MET A 405 7.59 -3.53 -8.80
N GLN A 406 6.61 -2.87 -9.37
CA GLN A 406 6.34 -1.47 -9.07
C GLN A 406 5.65 -1.31 -7.71
N HIS A 407 5.82 -0.14 -7.11
CA HIS A 407 5.37 0.20 -5.76
C HIS A 407 4.53 1.47 -5.76
N GLY A 408 3.94 1.77 -4.62
CA GLY A 408 3.19 3.00 -4.42
C GLY A 408 1.72 2.88 -4.81
N ILE A 409 1.01 3.98 -4.61
CA ILE A 409 -0.43 4.08 -4.86
C ILE A 409 -0.77 4.00 -6.35
N ASP A 410 0.13 4.44 -7.23
CA ASP A 410 -0.04 4.36 -8.69
C ASP A 410 -0.23 2.92 -9.18
N TRP A 411 0.30 1.95 -8.42
CA TRP A 411 0.21 0.52 -8.69
C TRP A 411 -0.80 -0.19 -7.78
N GLU A 412 -1.78 0.56 -7.26
CA GLU A 412 -2.95 0.01 -6.58
C GLU A 412 -4.13 -0.08 -7.56
N ARG A 413 -4.87 -1.18 -7.50
CA ARG A 413 -6.08 -1.37 -8.31
C ARG A 413 -7.29 -1.55 -7.39
N GLU A 414 -8.41 -0.93 -7.76
CA GLU A 414 -9.69 -1.15 -7.07
C GLU A 414 -10.17 -2.57 -7.35
N ALA A 415 -10.71 -3.22 -6.33
CA ALA A 415 -11.32 -4.53 -6.44
C ALA A 415 -12.56 -4.64 -5.55
N ASP A 416 -13.53 -5.44 -5.96
CA ASP A 416 -14.62 -5.89 -5.11
C ASP A 416 -14.18 -7.15 -4.36
N LEU A 417 -14.02 -7.06 -3.04
CA LEU A 417 -13.71 -8.18 -2.18
C LEU A 417 -14.99 -8.77 -1.60
N THR A 418 -15.22 -10.06 -1.81
CA THR A 418 -16.26 -10.83 -1.12
C THR A 418 -15.61 -11.95 -0.32
N LEU A 419 -15.82 -11.96 1.00
CA LEU A 419 -15.37 -13.01 1.91
C LEU A 419 -16.55 -13.91 2.28
N PHE A 420 -16.43 -15.20 1.99
CA PHE A 420 -17.41 -16.22 2.29
C PHE A 420 -17.02 -17.02 3.53
N SER A 421 -18.01 -17.43 4.32
CA SER A 421 -17.85 -18.29 5.50
C SER A 421 -17.32 -19.68 5.13
N ALA A 422 -16.70 -20.35 6.10
CA ALA A 422 -16.11 -21.68 5.91
C ALA A 422 -17.15 -22.79 5.68
N ASP A 423 -18.38 -22.60 6.15
CA ASP A 423 -19.54 -23.46 5.88
C ASP A 423 -20.25 -23.13 4.55
N HIS A 424 -19.82 -22.04 3.89
CA HIS A 424 -20.37 -21.52 2.63
C HIS A 424 -21.83 -21.07 2.71
N ASP A 425 -22.38 -20.91 3.91
CA ASP A 425 -23.78 -20.54 4.10
C ASP A 425 -24.01 -19.02 4.04
N SER A 426 -22.94 -18.22 4.15
CA SER A 426 -23.06 -16.76 4.22
C SER A 426 -21.90 -16.00 3.60
N VAL A 427 -22.19 -14.78 3.18
CA VAL A 427 -21.20 -13.74 2.91
C VAL A 427 -20.87 -13.06 4.22
N ILE A 428 -19.60 -13.12 4.64
CA ILE A 428 -19.11 -12.47 5.87
C ILE A 428 -18.91 -10.98 5.61
N MET A 429 -18.33 -10.62 4.45
CA MET A 429 -18.02 -9.25 4.05
C MET A 429 -18.08 -9.09 2.54
N GLN A 430 -18.58 -7.95 2.10
CA GLN A 430 -18.48 -7.50 0.71
C GLN A 430 -18.10 -6.01 0.71
N GLN A 431 -16.90 -5.67 0.25
CA GLN A 431 -16.38 -4.32 0.32
C GLN A 431 -15.45 -4.02 -0.86
N LYS A 432 -15.49 -2.77 -1.37
CA LYS A 432 -14.51 -2.28 -2.33
C LYS A 432 -13.19 -1.98 -1.62
N VAL A 433 -12.10 -2.44 -2.19
CA VAL A 433 -10.75 -2.39 -1.62
C VAL A 433 -9.73 -2.01 -2.66
N GLY A 434 -8.54 -1.57 -2.21
CA GLY A 434 -7.36 -1.47 -3.07
C GLY A 434 -6.53 -2.74 -2.98
N ILE A 435 -5.95 -3.17 -4.09
CA ILE A 435 -5.04 -4.31 -4.14
C ILE A 435 -3.71 -3.94 -4.76
N ARG A 436 -2.60 -4.42 -4.20
CA ARG A 436 -1.23 -4.30 -4.74
C ARG A 436 -0.50 -5.61 -4.62
N VAL A 437 0.45 -5.87 -5.51
CA VAL A 437 1.37 -7.00 -5.34
C VAL A 437 2.26 -6.77 -4.13
N LYS A 438 2.39 -7.80 -3.27
CA LYS A 438 3.21 -7.81 -2.05
C LYS A 438 4.56 -8.47 -2.29
N GLY A 439 5.56 -8.04 -1.54
CA GLY A 439 6.87 -8.68 -1.44
C GLY A 439 7.99 -7.84 -2.06
N ASN A 440 9.19 -8.39 -2.02
CA ASN A 440 10.36 -7.88 -2.72
C ASN A 440 10.69 -8.84 -3.87
N SER A 441 11.64 -9.77 -3.70
CA SER A 441 11.97 -10.77 -4.73
C SER A 441 10.81 -11.72 -5.06
N SER A 442 9.92 -12.02 -4.10
CA SER A 442 8.76 -12.89 -4.35
C SER A 442 7.71 -12.30 -5.30
N ARG A 443 7.79 -11.02 -5.66
CA ARG A 443 6.91 -10.40 -6.67
C ARG A 443 7.07 -11.01 -8.07
N HIS A 444 8.24 -11.52 -8.38
CA HIS A 444 8.49 -12.16 -9.67
C HIS A 444 8.02 -13.62 -9.74
N TYR A 445 7.62 -14.24 -8.62
CA TYR A 445 7.04 -15.58 -8.66
C TYR A 445 5.66 -15.56 -9.35
N PRO A 446 5.25 -16.65 -10.02
CA PRO A 446 3.89 -16.73 -10.55
C PRO A 446 2.82 -16.55 -9.48
N VAL A 447 3.01 -17.18 -8.31
CA VAL A 447 2.14 -16.99 -7.14
C VAL A 447 2.61 -15.76 -6.37
N LYS A 448 1.87 -14.66 -6.48
CA LYS A 448 2.23 -13.41 -5.84
C LYS A 448 1.38 -13.16 -4.60
N GLY A 449 2.01 -12.73 -3.52
CA GLY A 449 1.27 -12.17 -2.39
C GLY A 449 0.57 -10.86 -2.79
N LEU A 450 -0.54 -10.55 -2.13
CA LEU A 450 -1.30 -9.32 -2.34
C LEU A 450 -1.40 -8.54 -1.03
N ASN A 451 -1.29 -7.23 -1.11
CA ASN A 451 -1.71 -6.31 -0.04
C ASN A 451 -3.11 -5.82 -0.37
N ILE A 452 -4.00 -5.85 0.61
CA ILE A 452 -5.38 -5.40 0.51
C ILE A 452 -5.56 -4.19 1.43
N TYR A 453 -6.15 -3.13 0.91
CA TYR A 453 -6.33 -1.84 1.58
C TYR A 453 -7.81 -1.47 1.65
N ALA A 454 -8.34 -1.24 2.84
CA ALA A 454 -9.59 -0.53 3.01
C ALA A 454 -9.31 0.97 2.86
N ARG A 455 -10.03 1.64 1.96
CA ARG A 455 -9.87 3.06 1.71
C ARG A 455 -11.21 3.77 1.65
N LYS A 456 -11.30 4.93 2.27
CA LYS A 456 -12.47 5.82 2.13
C LYS A 456 -12.80 6.10 0.67
N ALA A 457 -11.78 6.26 -0.17
CA ALA A 457 -11.93 6.50 -1.61
C ALA A 457 -12.75 5.41 -2.32
N TYR A 458 -12.63 4.15 -1.91
CA TYR A 458 -13.32 3.04 -2.57
C TYR A 458 -14.68 2.71 -1.93
N SER A 459 -14.73 2.58 -0.60
CA SER A 459 -15.91 2.10 0.13
C SER A 459 -16.54 3.12 1.08
N GLY A 460 -15.95 4.29 1.22
CA GLY A 460 -16.35 5.27 2.25
C GLY A 460 -15.82 4.95 3.67
N SER A 461 -15.15 3.80 3.84
CA SER A 461 -14.53 3.36 5.09
C SER A 461 -13.02 3.18 4.90
N ASP A 462 -12.25 3.56 5.89
CA ASP A 462 -10.81 3.30 5.96
C ASP A 462 -10.47 2.03 6.74
N ARG A 463 -11.49 1.21 7.06
CA ARG A 463 -11.36 -0.08 7.74
C ARG A 463 -12.20 -1.13 7.06
N PHE A 464 -11.80 -2.39 7.22
CA PHE A 464 -12.66 -3.50 6.82
C PHE A 464 -13.92 -3.54 7.68
N ASP A 465 -15.02 -4.00 7.09
CA ASP A 465 -16.32 -4.07 7.78
C ASP A 465 -16.35 -5.17 8.87
N VAL A 466 -15.46 -6.15 8.77
CA VAL A 466 -15.26 -7.20 9.78
C VAL A 466 -13.75 -7.46 9.99
N PRO A 467 -13.35 -7.88 11.19
CA PRO A 467 -11.96 -8.22 11.47
C PRO A 467 -11.55 -9.53 10.75
N PHE A 468 -10.31 -9.58 10.28
CA PHE A 468 -9.68 -10.81 9.75
C PHE A 468 -9.08 -11.68 10.86
N PHE A 469 -8.80 -11.12 12.02
CA PHE A 469 -8.19 -11.77 13.16
C PHE A 469 -9.16 -11.82 14.34
N GLU A 470 -8.87 -12.62 15.36
CA GLU A 470 -9.78 -12.96 16.48
C GLU A 470 -10.07 -11.80 17.48
N ASP A 471 -9.62 -10.60 17.22
CA ASP A 471 -9.97 -9.43 18.03
C ASP A 471 -11.08 -8.60 17.33
N ASP A 472 -11.81 -7.82 18.11
CA ASP A 472 -12.94 -7.00 17.62
C ASP A 472 -12.48 -5.76 16.83
N SER A 473 -11.19 -5.60 16.55
CA SER A 473 -10.64 -4.46 15.83
C SER A 473 -10.53 -4.75 14.33
N CYS A 474 -11.20 -3.96 13.51
CA CYS A 474 -11.08 -4.04 12.07
C CYS A 474 -9.79 -3.35 11.59
N GLU A 475 -9.01 -4.04 10.79
CA GLU A 475 -7.80 -3.54 10.17
C GLU A 475 -8.14 -2.58 9.03
N ASN A 476 -7.20 -1.68 8.70
CA ASN A 476 -7.28 -0.86 7.48
C ASN A 476 -6.54 -1.50 6.30
N ARG A 477 -5.64 -2.43 6.59
CA ARG A 477 -4.87 -3.17 5.58
C ARG A 477 -4.44 -4.54 6.10
N ILE A 478 -4.42 -5.52 5.21
CA ILE A 478 -3.90 -6.86 5.45
C ILE A 478 -3.02 -7.28 4.27
N SER A 479 -2.28 -8.36 4.46
CA SER A 479 -1.61 -9.06 3.37
C SER A 479 -2.25 -10.42 3.15
N LEU A 480 -2.46 -10.81 1.91
CA LEU A 480 -2.69 -12.20 1.52
C LEU A 480 -1.33 -12.80 1.16
N SER A 481 -0.75 -13.58 2.06
CA SER A 481 0.55 -14.21 1.86
C SER A 481 0.43 -15.42 0.96
N ALA A 482 1.29 -15.50 -0.06
CA ALA A 482 1.43 -16.65 -0.96
C ALA A 482 2.61 -17.58 -0.57
N GLY A 483 3.02 -17.56 0.70
CA GLY A 483 4.12 -18.38 1.22
C GLY A 483 5.53 -17.82 0.97
N GLY A 484 5.71 -16.95 -0.01
CA GLY A 484 7.05 -16.44 -0.37
C GLY A 484 8.00 -17.59 -0.73
N ASN A 485 9.17 -17.68 -0.10
CA ASN A 485 10.10 -18.80 -0.31
C ASN A 485 9.62 -20.11 0.34
N ASP A 486 8.61 -20.06 1.22
CA ASP A 486 7.96 -21.22 1.82
C ASP A 486 6.67 -21.64 1.08
N TYR A 487 6.59 -21.39 -0.23
CA TYR A 487 5.40 -21.74 -1.04
C TYR A 487 5.14 -23.27 -1.12
N TYR A 488 6.04 -24.09 -0.60
CA TYR A 488 5.84 -25.54 -0.47
C TYR A 488 5.03 -25.91 0.76
N THR A 489 5.13 -25.17 1.87
CA THR A 489 4.46 -25.54 3.11
C THR A 489 3.52 -24.45 3.65
N TYR A 490 3.82 -23.17 3.47
CA TYR A 490 3.13 -22.01 4.04
C TYR A 490 3.16 -21.97 5.58
N THR A 491 3.95 -22.84 6.22
CA THR A 491 3.85 -23.09 7.67
C THR A 491 4.82 -22.28 8.50
N LYS A 492 5.96 -21.85 7.94
CA LYS A 492 7.07 -21.27 8.72
C LYS A 492 6.71 -19.95 9.37
N ASP A 493 6.21 -18.99 8.61
CA ASP A 493 5.81 -17.68 9.15
C ASP A 493 4.70 -17.81 10.20
N SER A 494 3.67 -18.58 9.89
CA SER A 494 2.55 -18.83 10.81
C SER A 494 3.03 -19.50 12.11
N PHE A 495 3.93 -20.48 12.01
CA PHE A 495 4.47 -21.17 13.17
C PHE A 495 5.33 -20.26 14.05
N VAL A 496 6.28 -19.54 13.48
CA VAL A 496 7.17 -18.67 14.26
C VAL A 496 6.37 -17.55 14.93
N SER A 497 5.44 -16.93 14.21
CA SER A 497 4.58 -15.88 14.77
C SER A 497 3.70 -16.39 15.91
N GLU A 498 3.08 -17.56 15.78
CA GLU A 498 2.27 -18.16 16.83
C GLU A 498 3.13 -18.50 18.07
N ARG A 499 4.37 -18.96 17.88
CA ARG A 499 5.29 -19.23 18.98
C ARG A 499 5.69 -17.95 19.72
N ILE A 500 5.99 -16.86 19.03
CA ILE A 500 6.27 -15.55 19.62
C ILE A 500 5.07 -15.11 20.48
N LYS A 501 3.87 -15.15 19.94
CA LYS A 501 2.65 -14.75 20.65
C LYS A 501 2.43 -15.56 21.94
N ARG A 502 2.59 -16.89 21.87
CA ARG A 502 2.37 -17.78 23.04
C ARG A 502 3.43 -17.68 24.10
N SER A 503 4.68 -17.49 23.71
CA SER A 503 5.80 -17.41 24.65
C SER A 503 5.81 -16.12 25.45
N GLY A 504 5.29 -15.03 24.88
CA GLY A 504 5.31 -13.71 25.49
C GLY A 504 6.70 -13.07 25.52
N ILE A 505 7.63 -13.50 24.65
CA ILE A 505 8.92 -12.81 24.46
C ILE A 505 8.68 -11.39 23.97
N ASN A 506 9.60 -10.49 24.25
CA ASN A 506 9.48 -9.06 23.93
C ASN A 506 9.90 -8.75 22.48
N VAL A 507 9.24 -9.39 21.52
CA VAL A 507 9.47 -9.20 20.09
C VAL A 507 8.13 -8.96 19.41
N ALA A 508 8.04 -7.90 18.64
CA ALA A 508 6.84 -7.63 17.85
C ALA A 508 6.75 -8.57 16.64
N ALA A 509 5.59 -9.13 16.38
CA ALA A 509 5.33 -9.98 15.22
C ALA A 509 3.86 -9.92 14.82
N GLY A 510 3.59 -9.71 13.52
CA GLY A 510 2.24 -9.75 12.96
C GLY A 510 1.63 -11.15 13.01
N ARG A 511 0.32 -11.23 13.15
CA ARG A 511 -0.45 -12.49 13.22
C ARG A 511 -0.75 -13.03 11.84
N PHE A 512 -0.99 -14.33 11.79
CA PHE A 512 -1.51 -15.04 10.61
C PHE A 512 -2.86 -15.64 10.96
N ALA A 513 -3.87 -15.43 10.08
CA ALA A 513 -5.15 -16.09 10.19
C ALA A 513 -5.11 -17.48 9.55
N GLU A 514 -6.23 -18.20 9.61
CA GLU A 514 -6.38 -19.45 8.87
C GLU A 514 -6.28 -19.22 7.36
N PRO A 515 -5.71 -20.17 6.60
CA PRO A 515 -5.62 -20.06 5.14
C PRO A 515 -7.01 -19.93 4.50
N VAL A 516 -7.04 -19.27 3.36
CA VAL A 516 -8.24 -19.07 2.55
C VAL A 516 -7.97 -19.47 1.11
N TYR A 517 -8.99 -19.87 0.38
CA TYR A 517 -8.90 -19.97 -1.07
C TYR A 517 -9.19 -18.62 -1.71
N LEU A 518 -8.42 -18.27 -2.72
CA LEU A 518 -8.61 -17.08 -3.53
C LEU A 518 -9.17 -17.44 -4.90
N PHE A 519 -10.22 -16.72 -5.28
CA PHE A 519 -10.71 -16.63 -6.66
C PHE A 519 -10.43 -15.20 -7.16
N LEU A 520 -9.76 -15.08 -8.29
CA LEU A 520 -9.42 -13.82 -8.92
C LEU A 520 -10.18 -13.74 -10.25
N ASP A 521 -11.02 -12.71 -10.39
CA ASP A 521 -11.94 -12.54 -11.53
C ASP A 521 -12.68 -13.83 -11.91
N GLY A 522 -13.15 -14.54 -10.87
CA GLY A 522 -13.94 -15.76 -11.02
C GLY A 522 -13.15 -17.06 -11.20
N GLU A 523 -11.83 -17.03 -11.38
CA GLU A 523 -11.00 -18.23 -11.53
C GLU A 523 -10.27 -18.60 -10.22
N TYR A 524 -10.20 -19.89 -9.90
CA TYR A 524 -9.44 -20.39 -8.75
C TYR A 524 -7.97 -20.02 -8.86
N TRP A 525 -7.49 -19.25 -7.91
CA TRP A 525 -6.13 -18.68 -7.96
C TRP A 525 -5.14 -19.39 -7.03
N GLY A 526 -5.62 -20.11 -6.03
CA GLY A 526 -4.79 -20.88 -5.10
C GLY A 526 -5.11 -20.59 -3.64
N VAL A 527 -4.21 -21.03 -2.74
CA VAL A 527 -4.31 -20.80 -1.30
C VAL A 527 -3.50 -19.57 -0.89
N TYR A 528 -4.05 -18.81 0.04
CA TYR A 528 -3.43 -17.61 0.62
C TYR A 528 -3.65 -17.59 2.12
N THR A 529 -2.72 -16.98 2.85
CA THR A 529 -2.86 -16.77 4.29
C THR A 529 -3.01 -15.29 4.58
N PRO A 530 -4.16 -14.84 5.13
CA PRO A 530 -4.28 -13.47 5.61
C PRO A 530 -3.28 -13.23 6.74
N ALA A 531 -2.47 -12.18 6.60
CA ALA A 531 -1.42 -11.81 7.53
C ALA A 531 -1.54 -10.35 7.93
N GLU A 532 -1.39 -10.08 9.21
CA GLU A 532 -1.35 -8.74 9.76
C GLU A 532 -0.08 -8.00 9.31
N ARG A 533 -0.20 -6.72 9.02
CA ARG A 533 0.95 -5.90 8.68
C ARG A 533 1.49 -5.21 9.93
N ASN A 534 2.81 -5.15 10.03
CA ASN A 534 3.49 -4.37 11.08
C ASN A 534 3.50 -2.90 10.67
N ASP A 535 2.38 -2.21 10.85
CA ASP A 535 2.20 -0.80 10.53
C ASP A 535 1.88 0.03 11.79
N GLU A 536 1.67 1.33 11.66
CA GLU A 536 1.35 2.21 12.77
C GLU A 536 0.13 1.74 13.58
N ASN A 537 -0.89 1.19 12.90
CA ASN A 537 -2.09 0.67 13.54
C ASN A 537 -1.82 -0.65 14.29
N PHE A 538 -0.92 -1.50 13.77
CA PHE A 538 -0.46 -2.69 14.47
C PHE A 538 0.18 -2.33 15.81
N PHE A 539 1.10 -1.38 15.83
CA PHE A 539 1.76 -0.96 17.07
C PHE A 539 0.78 -0.30 18.03
N SER A 540 -0.13 0.52 17.51
CA SER A 540 -1.18 1.15 18.33
C SER A 540 -2.08 0.11 19.00
N ARG A 541 -2.57 -0.89 18.26
CA ARG A 541 -3.44 -1.95 18.81
C ARG A 541 -2.72 -2.84 19.82
N ASN A 542 -1.51 -3.27 19.51
CA ASN A 542 -0.82 -4.28 20.32
C ASN A 542 -0.06 -3.69 21.52
N TYR A 543 0.33 -2.42 21.44
CA TYR A 543 1.16 -1.77 22.47
C TYR A 543 0.49 -0.54 23.11
N GLY A 544 -0.69 -0.14 22.62
CA GLY A 544 -1.47 0.96 23.17
C GLY A 544 -0.85 2.35 22.98
N VAL A 545 0.04 2.50 22.01
CA VAL A 545 0.68 3.77 21.63
C VAL A 545 -0.14 4.52 20.59
N ASP A 546 0.06 5.83 20.48
CA ASP A 546 -0.56 6.63 19.44
C ASP A 546 0.03 6.26 18.06
N SER A 547 -0.83 5.94 17.09
CA SER A 547 -0.41 5.56 15.74
C SER A 547 0.42 6.65 15.04
N ASP A 548 0.09 7.93 15.24
CA ASP A 548 0.82 9.05 14.63
C ASP A 548 2.19 9.28 15.29
N ASN A 549 2.39 8.72 16.47
CA ASN A 549 3.62 8.80 17.23
C ASN A 549 4.59 7.62 16.97
N VAL A 550 4.19 6.64 16.15
CA VAL A 550 5.03 5.46 15.85
C VAL A 550 6.01 5.76 14.71
N VAL A 551 7.22 5.25 14.84
CA VAL A 551 8.15 5.02 13.73
C VAL A 551 8.60 3.56 13.73
N PHE A 552 8.47 2.90 12.58
CA PHE A 552 9.00 1.56 12.33
C PHE A 552 9.93 1.60 11.12
N ILE A 553 11.18 1.24 11.35
CA ILE A 553 12.22 1.15 10.33
C ILE A 553 12.44 -0.32 10.01
N LYS A 554 12.20 -0.67 8.76
CA LYS A 554 12.47 -2.00 8.21
C LYS A 554 13.70 -1.91 7.32
N GLU A 555 14.77 -2.59 7.73
CA GLU A 555 16.08 -2.48 7.09
C GLU A 555 16.58 -1.02 7.13
N SER A 556 16.50 -0.30 6.03
CA SER A 556 16.88 1.12 5.94
C SER A 556 15.73 2.00 5.41
N GLU A 557 14.48 1.53 5.50
CA GLU A 557 13.31 2.22 4.98
C GLU A 557 12.26 2.43 6.07
N VAL A 558 11.51 3.53 5.99
CA VAL A 558 10.38 3.79 6.87
C VAL A 558 9.18 2.95 6.39
N GLU A 559 8.76 1.98 7.18
CA GLU A 559 7.57 1.14 6.90
C GLU A 559 6.32 1.68 7.60
N ALA A 560 6.47 2.29 8.79
CA ALA A 560 5.43 3.04 9.48
C ALA A 560 5.98 4.36 10.00
N GLY A 561 5.22 5.43 9.83
CA GLY A 561 5.63 6.81 10.02
C GLY A 561 5.66 7.57 8.69
N LYS A 562 6.24 8.75 8.70
CA LYS A 562 6.40 9.60 7.50
C LYS A 562 7.78 9.38 6.86
N ALA A 563 7.92 9.70 5.56
CA ALA A 563 9.19 9.52 4.85
C ALA A 563 10.37 10.25 5.52
N GLU A 564 10.13 11.43 6.10
CA GLU A 564 11.12 12.18 6.85
C GLU A 564 11.59 11.51 8.15
N ASP A 565 10.81 10.58 8.69
CA ASP A 565 11.17 9.82 9.89
C ASP A 565 12.38 8.89 9.66
N ILE A 566 12.90 8.81 8.43
CA ILE A 566 14.14 8.10 8.11
C ILE A 566 15.34 8.58 8.95
N HIS A 567 15.32 9.82 9.44
CA HIS A 567 16.36 10.31 10.33
C HIS A 567 16.52 9.47 11.61
N TYR A 568 15.43 8.86 12.09
CA TYR A 568 15.48 7.93 13.25
C TYR A 568 16.34 6.70 12.97
N TYR A 569 16.46 6.25 11.71
CA TYR A 569 17.40 5.20 11.34
C TYR A 569 18.85 5.59 11.62
N TYR A 570 19.24 6.78 11.23
CA TYR A 570 20.59 7.28 11.49
C TYR A 570 20.83 7.52 12.99
N VAL A 571 19.82 7.98 13.72
CA VAL A 571 19.89 8.04 15.19
C VAL A 571 20.11 6.65 15.78
N PHE A 572 19.42 5.63 15.30
CA PHE A 572 19.61 4.23 15.76
C PHE A 572 21.04 3.76 15.46
N LEU A 573 21.55 3.96 14.25
CA LEU A 573 22.92 3.57 13.89
C LEU A 573 23.97 4.26 14.78
N SER A 574 23.81 5.53 15.09
CA SER A 574 24.73 6.30 15.93
C SER A 574 24.85 5.79 17.37
N LEU A 575 23.91 4.94 17.82
CA LEU A 575 23.96 4.36 19.15
C LEU A 575 25.09 3.31 19.32
N PHE A 576 25.58 2.72 18.22
CA PHE A 576 26.59 1.67 18.26
C PHE A 576 27.75 1.85 17.27
N GLU A 577 27.58 2.64 16.21
CA GLU A 577 28.67 2.97 15.29
C GLU A 577 29.77 3.73 16.05
N ASP A 578 31.03 3.30 15.86
CA ASP A 578 32.21 3.86 16.52
C ASP A 578 32.20 3.82 18.07
N LYS A 579 31.29 3.03 18.68
CA LYS A 579 31.23 2.83 20.13
C LYS A 579 32.05 1.60 20.58
N ASP A 580 32.60 1.68 21.77
CA ASP A 580 33.29 0.56 22.43
C ASP A 580 32.52 0.09 23.68
N PHE A 581 31.64 -0.87 23.51
CA PHE A 581 30.83 -1.41 24.61
C PHE A 581 31.62 -2.26 25.63
N SER A 582 32.95 -2.43 25.46
CA SER A 582 33.81 -2.87 26.58
C SER A 582 33.89 -1.79 27.69
N ASN A 583 33.52 -0.53 27.34
CA ASN A 583 33.27 0.57 28.26
C ASN A 583 31.83 0.50 28.79
N ASP A 584 31.68 0.25 30.08
CA ASP A 584 30.38 0.12 30.75
C ASP A 584 29.52 1.39 30.67
N ASP A 585 30.13 2.57 30.54
CA ASP A 585 29.38 3.84 30.41
C ASP A 585 28.74 3.95 29.02
N GLU A 586 29.45 3.65 27.94
CA GLU A 586 28.89 3.63 26.58
C GLU A 586 27.83 2.54 26.43
N TYR A 587 28.04 1.37 27.03
CA TYR A 587 27.03 0.31 27.03
C TYR A 587 25.77 0.75 27.80
N ARG A 588 25.91 1.48 28.91
CA ARG A 588 24.77 1.98 29.69
C ARG A 588 23.95 3.00 28.88
N GLU A 589 24.62 3.95 28.18
CA GLU A 589 23.95 4.89 27.28
C GLU A 589 23.13 4.16 26.23
N PHE A 590 23.70 3.09 25.63
CA PHE A 590 22.95 2.25 24.69
C PHE A 590 21.70 1.62 25.33
N CYS A 591 21.81 1.07 26.54
CA CYS A 591 20.68 0.46 27.27
C CYS A 591 19.59 1.48 27.66
N GLU A 592 19.91 2.77 27.76
CA GLU A 592 18.91 3.83 27.99
C GLU A 592 18.06 4.07 26.73
N ALA A 593 18.63 3.88 25.54
CA ALA A 593 17.97 4.12 24.26
C ALA A 593 17.34 2.87 23.62
N VAL A 594 17.76 1.68 24.04
CA VAL A 594 17.32 0.39 23.47
C VAL A 594 16.73 -0.49 24.57
N ASP A 595 15.62 -1.14 24.25
CA ASP A 595 15.03 -2.19 25.10
C ASP A 595 15.86 -3.47 24.94
N ILE A 596 16.74 -3.72 25.92
CA ILE A 596 17.70 -4.82 25.89
C ILE A 596 17.02 -6.20 25.93
N ASP A 597 15.88 -6.31 26.59
CA ASP A 597 15.12 -7.56 26.63
C ASP A 597 14.56 -7.86 25.22
N SER A 598 14.00 -6.86 24.54
CA SER A 598 13.55 -7.00 23.15
C SER A 598 14.69 -7.38 22.21
N LEU A 599 15.86 -6.76 22.37
CA LEU A 599 17.04 -7.08 21.58
C LEU A 599 17.51 -8.51 21.81
N MET A 600 17.68 -8.93 23.06
CA MET A 600 18.15 -10.28 23.40
C MET A 600 17.15 -11.35 22.91
N ASP A 601 15.86 -11.11 23.09
CA ASP A 601 14.81 -12.02 22.63
C ASP A 601 14.83 -12.18 21.10
N TYR A 602 14.97 -11.06 20.38
CA TYR A 602 15.03 -11.05 18.92
C TYR A 602 16.26 -11.81 18.40
N TYR A 603 17.47 -11.51 18.91
CA TYR A 603 18.68 -12.21 18.48
C TYR A 603 18.63 -13.68 18.84
N SER A 604 18.12 -14.05 20.01
CA SER A 604 17.95 -15.44 20.42
C SER A 604 17.04 -16.21 19.46
N LEU A 605 15.88 -15.64 19.13
CA LEU A 605 14.95 -16.22 18.16
C LEU A 605 15.64 -16.43 16.80
N ARG A 606 16.30 -15.39 16.27
CA ARG A 606 16.90 -15.43 14.91
C ARG A 606 18.12 -16.35 14.86
N ILE A 607 18.99 -16.36 15.87
CA ILE A 607 20.12 -17.29 15.96
C ILE A 607 19.64 -18.74 15.95
N PHE A 608 18.52 -19.04 16.61
CA PHE A 608 17.95 -20.37 16.60
C PHE A 608 17.37 -20.74 15.23
N THR A 609 16.59 -19.86 14.61
CA THR A 609 15.77 -20.19 13.44
C THR A 609 16.52 -20.07 12.10
N GLU A 610 17.57 -19.24 12.02
CA GLU A 610 18.25 -18.87 10.78
C GLU A 610 19.49 -19.71 10.47
N TYR A 611 20.00 -19.51 9.24
CA TYR A 611 21.22 -20.15 8.76
C TYR A 611 22.12 -19.22 7.91
N GLY A 612 21.85 -17.89 7.93
CA GLY A 612 22.70 -16.86 7.29
C GLY A 612 22.42 -16.63 5.80
N MET A 613 21.22 -16.96 5.32
CA MET A 613 20.84 -16.68 3.93
C MET A 613 20.44 -15.20 3.76
N ASP A 614 19.51 -14.72 4.55
CA ASP A 614 19.00 -13.34 4.51
C ASP A 614 19.35 -12.55 5.77
N TRP A 615 19.08 -13.10 6.94
CA TRP A 615 19.41 -12.47 8.21
C TRP A 615 20.89 -12.72 8.58
N PRO A 616 21.62 -11.74 9.15
CA PRO A 616 21.16 -10.49 9.79
C PRO A 616 21.01 -9.26 8.86
N HIS A 617 21.35 -9.34 7.61
CA HIS A 617 21.44 -8.16 6.72
C HIS A 617 20.12 -7.78 6.06
N LYS A 618 19.15 -8.67 6.07
CA LYS A 618 17.77 -8.46 5.64
C LYS A 618 16.82 -8.96 6.71
N ASN A 619 15.55 -8.64 6.53
CA ASN A 619 14.48 -9.13 7.39
C ASN A 619 14.68 -8.75 8.86
N TYR A 620 15.23 -7.56 9.10
CA TYR A 620 15.29 -6.96 10.43
C TYR A 620 14.49 -5.67 10.49
N GLY A 621 13.99 -5.32 11.67
CA GLY A 621 13.28 -4.07 11.85
C GLY A 621 13.28 -3.64 13.31
N VAL A 622 13.21 -2.32 13.48
CA VAL A 622 13.18 -1.69 14.80
C VAL A 622 12.11 -0.62 14.85
N TRP A 623 11.41 -0.51 15.98
CA TRP A 623 10.37 0.48 16.16
C TRP A 623 10.48 1.19 17.50
N ARG A 624 9.89 2.37 17.59
CA ARG A 624 9.74 3.15 18.82
C ARG A 624 8.61 4.18 18.65
N VAL A 625 8.22 4.82 19.73
CA VAL A 625 7.48 6.10 19.67
C VAL A 625 8.48 7.24 19.44
N LYS A 626 8.03 8.28 18.71
CA LYS A 626 8.82 9.49 18.43
C LYS A 626 8.97 10.34 19.66
N GLU A 627 7.86 10.54 20.40
CA GLU A 627 7.77 11.32 21.63
C GLU A 627 7.29 10.43 22.80
N GLU A 628 7.71 10.78 24.02
CA GLU A 628 7.36 10.04 25.24
C GLU A 628 5.84 10.04 25.50
N GLU A 629 5.25 8.86 25.66
CA GLU A 629 3.88 8.66 26.09
C GLU A 629 3.85 8.25 27.57
N LYS A 630 3.55 9.20 28.44
CA LYS A 630 3.51 8.94 29.89
C LYS A 630 2.44 7.90 30.23
N ASN A 631 2.76 6.99 31.14
CA ASN A 631 1.91 5.89 31.60
C ASN A 631 1.72 4.71 30.61
N ASN A 632 2.46 4.68 29.52
CA ASN A 632 2.55 3.51 28.66
C ASN A 632 3.97 2.95 28.73
N PRO A 633 4.17 1.66 29.08
CA PRO A 633 5.50 1.05 29.18
C PRO A 633 6.25 1.00 27.83
N TYR A 634 5.52 1.09 26.72
CA TYR A 634 6.08 1.14 25.37
C TYR A 634 6.23 2.58 24.82
N GLY A 635 5.76 3.58 25.57
CA GLY A 635 5.88 4.99 25.28
C GLY A 635 7.18 5.65 25.75
N ASP A 636 8.22 4.88 26.07
CA ASP A 636 9.49 5.33 26.68
C ASP A 636 10.56 5.73 25.66
N CYS A 637 10.20 5.84 24.40
CA CYS A 637 11.09 6.14 23.27
C CYS A 637 12.26 5.18 23.08
N LYS A 638 12.22 3.97 23.64
CA LYS A 638 13.25 2.95 23.42
C LYS A 638 13.01 2.18 22.13
N TRP A 639 14.10 1.82 21.46
CA TRP A 639 14.07 0.96 20.30
C TRP A 639 13.76 -0.49 20.68
N ARG A 640 12.81 -1.12 19.97
CA ARG A 640 12.39 -2.51 20.11
C ARG A 640 12.42 -3.21 18.76
N PHE A 641 12.58 -4.52 18.78
CA PHE A 641 12.77 -5.32 17.57
C PHE A 641 11.48 -5.96 17.08
N VAL A 642 11.41 -6.13 15.75
CA VAL A 642 10.25 -6.70 15.04
C VAL A 642 10.70 -7.93 14.27
N ASN A 643 9.99 -9.04 14.43
CA ASN A 643 10.21 -10.27 13.66
C ASN A 643 9.19 -10.34 12.51
N PHE A 644 9.67 -10.64 11.32
CA PHE A 644 8.89 -10.89 10.12
C PHE A 644 9.71 -11.71 9.14
N ASP A 645 9.03 -12.28 8.12
CA ASP A 645 9.64 -12.96 6.97
C ASP A 645 10.56 -14.12 7.38
N ASN A 646 9.95 -15.18 7.97
CA ASN A 646 10.65 -16.39 8.38
C ASN A 646 10.64 -17.47 7.28
N ASN A 647 10.21 -17.13 6.07
CA ASN A 647 9.95 -18.10 5.02
C ASN A 647 11.18 -18.84 4.51
N VAL A 648 12.40 -18.33 4.73
CA VAL A 648 13.67 -19.04 4.48
C VAL A 648 14.24 -19.74 5.70
N SER A 649 13.71 -19.49 6.91
CA SER A 649 14.18 -20.08 8.17
C SER A 649 13.88 -21.59 8.30
N LEU A 650 14.24 -22.21 9.42
CA LEU A 650 13.92 -23.59 9.80
C LEU A 650 14.33 -24.63 8.73
N ASN A 651 15.49 -24.42 8.10
CA ASN A 651 15.99 -25.31 7.04
C ASN A 651 16.78 -26.48 7.65
N TYR A 652 16.26 -27.70 7.55
CA TYR A 652 16.90 -28.89 8.13
C TYR A 652 18.26 -29.20 7.50
N ASN A 653 18.48 -28.90 6.23
CA ASN A 653 19.79 -29.10 5.59
C ASN A 653 20.88 -28.21 6.21
N GLU A 654 20.48 -27.12 6.88
CA GLU A 654 21.35 -26.18 7.55
C GLU A 654 21.17 -26.21 9.09
N VAL A 655 20.68 -27.32 9.63
CA VAL A 655 20.39 -27.48 11.07
C VAL A 655 21.62 -27.26 11.96
N ASN A 656 22.81 -27.43 11.43
CA ASN A 656 24.10 -27.25 12.13
C ASN A 656 24.78 -25.90 11.82
N ALA A 657 24.12 -24.97 11.12
CA ALA A 657 24.69 -23.68 10.78
C ALA A 657 25.18 -22.92 12.04
N ASP A 658 26.40 -22.41 11.97
CA ASP A 658 27.02 -21.59 13.02
C ASP A 658 26.61 -20.12 12.82
N MET A 659 25.48 -19.74 13.44
CA MET A 659 24.98 -18.38 13.35
C MET A 659 25.82 -17.37 14.10
N MET A 660 26.61 -17.79 15.10
CA MET A 660 27.55 -16.91 15.77
C MET A 660 28.71 -16.55 14.82
N ASP A 661 29.21 -17.52 14.02
CA ASP A 661 30.22 -17.24 13.01
C ASP A 661 29.68 -16.26 11.94
N VAL A 662 28.43 -16.44 11.51
CA VAL A 662 27.74 -15.52 10.58
C VAL A 662 27.68 -14.10 11.14
N LEU A 663 27.31 -13.93 12.40
CA LEU A 663 27.23 -12.62 13.05
C LEU A 663 28.61 -11.95 13.19
N PHE A 664 29.65 -12.71 13.52
CA PHE A 664 30.99 -12.17 13.76
C PHE A 664 31.82 -11.95 12.50
N ASN A 665 31.67 -12.81 11.50
CA ASN A 665 32.52 -12.82 10.31
C ASN A 665 31.77 -12.53 9.02
N GLY A 666 30.43 -12.54 9.06
CA GLY A 666 29.59 -12.40 7.87
C GLY A 666 29.57 -13.65 7.00
N THR A 667 29.03 -13.49 5.81
CA THR A 667 29.03 -14.52 4.75
C THR A 667 29.81 -14.00 3.54
N LYS A 668 29.97 -14.81 2.51
CA LYS A 668 30.58 -14.33 1.25
C LYS A 668 29.84 -13.17 0.58
N ASN A 669 28.57 -12.97 0.93
CA ASN A 669 27.68 -11.97 0.33
C ASN A 669 27.46 -10.75 1.25
N PHE A 670 27.67 -10.89 2.54
CA PHE A 670 27.31 -9.90 3.56
C PHE A 670 28.42 -9.77 4.60
N GLY A 671 28.61 -8.57 5.15
CA GLY A 671 29.54 -8.29 6.23
C GLY A 671 29.07 -8.88 7.57
N LYS A 672 29.82 -8.62 8.63
CA LYS A 672 29.46 -8.97 10.01
C LYS A 672 28.30 -8.09 10.53
N ASP A 673 27.63 -8.53 11.58
CA ASP A 673 26.65 -7.72 12.30
C ASP A 673 27.37 -6.79 13.28
N GLU A 674 27.45 -5.49 12.94
CA GLU A 674 28.21 -4.50 13.72
C GLU A 674 27.59 -4.30 15.11
N LEU A 675 26.26 -4.29 15.24
CA LEU A 675 25.58 -4.13 16.52
C LEU A 675 25.88 -5.30 17.46
N PHE A 676 25.67 -6.53 16.99
CA PHE A 676 25.92 -7.70 17.81
C PHE A 676 27.39 -7.85 18.19
N CYS A 677 28.30 -7.58 17.26
CA CYS A 677 29.74 -7.55 17.52
C CYS A 677 30.14 -6.50 18.58
N ALA A 678 29.52 -5.33 18.57
CA ALA A 678 29.76 -4.30 19.58
C ALA A 678 29.26 -4.76 20.96
N LEU A 679 28.03 -5.30 21.05
CA LEU A 679 27.42 -5.79 22.28
C LEU A 679 28.26 -6.91 22.92
N MET A 680 28.74 -7.85 22.13
CA MET A 680 29.54 -8.97 22.58
C MET A 680 30.91 -8.58 23.13
N LYS A 681 31.35 -7.32 23.01
CA LYS A 681 32.53 -6.84 23.76
C LYS A 681 32.23 -6.61 25.25
N ASN A 682 30.97 -6.34 25.63
CA ASN A 682 30.57 -6.15 27.01
C ASN A 682 30.43 -7.51 27.73
N ARG A 683 31.17 -7.68 28.84
CA ARG A 683 31.15 -8.93 29.62
C ARG A 683 29.79 -9.19 30.30
N GLY A 684 29.13 -8.11 30.74
CA GLY A 684 27.79 -8.21 31.36
C GLY A 684 26.78 -8.72 30.34
N PHE A 685 26.75 -8.07 29.15
CA PHE A 685 25.89 -8.49 28.06
C PHE A 685 26.10 -9.96 27.67
N ARG A 686 27.34 -10.41 27.46
CA ARG A 686 27.60 -11.82 27.09
C ARG A 686 26.99 -12.82 28.06
N ARG A 687 27.13 -12.56 29.36
CA ARG A 687 26.56 -13.46 30.39
C ARG A 687 25.03 -13.43 30.35
N GLU A 688 24.45 -12.26 30.34
CA GLU A 688 22.98 -12.09 30.33
C GLU A 688 22.38 -12.64 29.03
N PHE A 689 23.03 -12.41 27.91
CA PHE A 689 22.60 -12.95 26.61
C PHE A 689 22.65 -14.48 26.56
N LYS A 690 23.71 -15.11 27.11
CA LYS A 690 23.79 -16.56 27.19
C LYS A 690 22.60 -17.15 27.96
N ASP A 691 22.35 -16.63 29.17
CA ASP A 691 21.26 -17.09 30.01
C ASP A 691 19.89 -16.85 29.29
N ARG A 692 19.71 -15.66 28.69
CA ARG A 692 18.47 -15.30 27.98
C ARG A 692 18.25 -16.13 26.73
N PHE A 693 19.31 -16.45 25.98
CA PHE A 693 19.20 -17.29 24.78
C PHE A 693 18.57 -18.65 25.13
N HIS A 694 19.08 -19.32 26.20
CA HIS A 694 18.52 -20.59 26.62
C HIS A 694 17.10 -20.47 27.16
N GLU A 695 16.76 -19.39 27.86
CA GLU A 695 15.38 -19.13 28.29
C GLU A 695 14.43 -18.97 27.10
N VAL A 696 14.81 -18.14 26.13
CA VAL A 696 13.99 -17.90 24.91
C VAL A 696 13.82 -19.18 24.11
N GLU A 697 14.89 -19.95 23.97
CA GLU A 697 14.85 -21.26 23.32
C GLU A 697 13.88 -22.21 24.01
N ASP A 698 13.95 -22.30 25.35
CA ASP A 698 13.04 -23.13 26.16
C ASP A 698 11.58 -22.66 25.98
N MET A 699 11.33 -21.37 26.00
CA MET A 699 9.99 -20.80 25.83
C MET A 699 9.43 -21.07 24.42
N LEU A 700 10.24 -20.95 23.37
CA LEU A 700 9.81 -21.05 21.99
C LEU A 700 9.81 -22.49 21.45
N PHE A 701 10.85 -23.30 21.76
CA PHE A 701 11.13 -24.52 21.00
C PHE A 701 11.30 -25.78 21.84
N SER A 702 11.34 -25.71 23.16
CA SER A 702 11.62 -26.89 24.02
C SER A 702 10.40 -27.48 24.74
N SER A 703 9.25 -26.84 24.71
CA SER A 703 8.04 -27.37 25.35
C SER A 703 7.53 -28.63 24.62
N GLU A 704 6.91 -29.56 25.35
CA GLU A 704 6.27 -30.77 24.79
C GLU A 704 5.18 -30.40 23.74
N ASP A 705 4.62 -29.20 23.83
CA ASP A 705 3.58 -28.73 22.98
C ASP A 705 4.05 -28.27 21.61
N VAL A 706 5.34 -27.92 21.43
CA VAL A 706 5.86 -27.34 20.18
C VAL A 706 5.59 -28.22 18.96
N GLN A 707 5.91 -29.52 19.07
CA GLN A 707 5.67 -30.47 17.99
C GLN A 707 4.17 -30.69 17.73
N THR A 708 3.35 -30.57 18.77
CA THR A 708 1.90 -30.66 18.66
C THR A 708 1.32 -29.41 17.98
N ASP A 709 1.82 -28.24 18.34
CA ASP A 709 1.40 -26.98 17.73
C ASP A 709 1.83 -26.91 16.25
N TYR A 710 3.07 -27.29 15.95
CA TYR A 710 3.51 -27.36 14.56
C TYR A 710 2.67 -28.34 13.74
N ARG A 711 2.34 -29.52 14.29
CA ARG A 711 1.48 -30.50 13.61
C ARG A 711 0.09 -29.94 13.33
N LYS A 712 -0.51 -29.18 14.25
CA LYS A 712 -1.82 -28.53 14.02
C LYS A 712 -1.75 -27.59 12.82
N ILE A 713 -0.69 -26.78 12.74
CA ILE A 713 -0.46 -25.89 11.60
C ILE A 713 -0.32 -26.71 10.31
N VAL A 714 0.51 -27.75 10.31
CA VAL A 714 0.68 -28.65 9.15
C VAL A 714 -0.67 -29.27 8.72
N ASP A 715 -1.48 -29.71 9.67
CA ASP A 715 -2.81 -30.31 9.37
C ASP A 715 -3.75 -29.27 8.73
N THR A 716 -3.70 -28.00 9.15
CA THR A 716 -4.47 -26.92 8.55
C THR A 716 -4.05 -26.62 7.11
N TYR A 717 -2.76 -26.65 6.80
CA TYR A 717 -2.25 -26.31 5.47
C TYR A 717 -2.16 -27.49 4.50
N ARG A 718 -2.17 -28.74 4.97
CA ARG A 718 -1.95 -29.92 4.12
C ARG A 718 -2.83 -29.98 2.90
N ILE A 719 -4.13 -29.92 3.06
CA ILE A 719 -5.07 -30.00 1.94
C ILE A 719 -5.04 -28.74 1.07
N PRO A 720 -5.16 -27.54 1.63
CA PRO A 720 -5.15 -26.32 0.83
C PRO A 720 -3.89 -26.15 -0.03
N VAL A 721 -2.72 -26.41 0.55
CA VAL A 721 -1.43 -26.24 -0.17
C VAL A 721 -1.26 -27.28 -1.25
N THR A 722 -1.53 -28.55 -0.96
CA THR A 722 -1.41 -29.61 -1.99
C THR A 722 -2.40 -29.44 -3.14
N ASN A 723 -3.59 -28.88 -2.88
CA ASN A 723 -4.54 -28.52 -3.94
C ASN A 723 -4.01 -27.32 -4.77
N SER A 724 -3.34 -26.37 -4.14
CA SER A 724 -2.72 -25.23 -4.84
C SER A 724 -1.59 -25.66 -5.79
N TYR A 725 -0.88 -26.77 -5.47
CA TYR A 725 0.13 -27.31 -6.38
C TYR A 725 -0.45 -27.69 -7.75
N GLY A 726 -1.66 -28.27 -7.77
CA GLY A 726 -2.35 -28.59 -9.02
C GLY A 726 -2.60 -27.39 -9.93
N ARG A 727 -2.76 -26.20 -9.33
CA ARG A 727 -2.93 -24.95 -10.06
C ARG A 727 -1.61 -24.42 -10.65
N TRP A 728 -0.52 -24.52 -9.89
CA TRP A 728 0.72 -23.80 -10.18
C TRP A 728 1.84 -24.67 -10.77
N PHE A 729 1.79 -25.98 -10.55
CA PHE A 729 2.89 -26.91 -10.90
C PHE A 729 2.44 -28.13 -11.72
N GLY A 730 1.21 -28.13 -12.24
CA GLY A 730 0.70 -29.22 -13.05
C GLY A 730 0.43 -30.53 -12.31
N GLY A 731 0.21 -30.48 -11.03
CA GLY A 731 0.08 -31.48 -9.99
C GLY A 731 -0.17 -32.95 -10.30
N ASN A 732 0.59 -33.79 -9.60
CA ASN A 732 0.31 -35.20 -9.37
C ASN A 732 0.00 -35.40 -7.88
N SER A 733 -1.27 -35.62 -7.53
CA SER A 733 -1.79 -35.56 -6.16
C SER A 733 -1.06 -36.46 -5.14
N ASP A 734 -0.51 -37.58 -5.54
CA ASP A 734 0.25 -38.46 -4.62
C ASP A 734 1.65 -37.92 -4.39
N TYR A 735 2.33 -37.47 -5.43
CA TYR A 735 3.66 -36.86 -5.34
C TYR A 735 3.60 -35.53 -4.57
N ASP A 736 2.59 -34.70 -4.81
CA ASP A 736 2.38 -33.42 -4.14
C ASP A 736 2.22 -33.60 -2.63
N ARG A 737 1.47 -34.64 -2.24
CA ARG A 737 1.29 -34.97 -0.81
C ARG A 737 2.58 -35.48 -0.18
N GLU A 738 3.28 -36.42 -0.82
CA GLU A 738 4.56 -36.94 -0.33
C GLU A 738 5.60 -35.83 -0.20
N PHE A 739 5.62 -34.91 -1.12
CA PHE A 739 6.52 -33.77 -1.10
C PHE A 739 6.19 -32.83 0.08
N PHE A 740 4.91 -32.46 0.27
CA PHE A 740 4.47 -31.64 1.40
C PHE A 740 4.83 -32.28 2.75
N GLU A 741 4.56 -33.58 2.91
CA GLU A 741 4.90 -34.32 4.15
C GLU A 741 6.42 -34.35 4.39
N LYS A 742 7.22 -34.47 3.34
CA LYS A 742 8.67 -34.41 3.46
C LYS A 742 9.15 -33.04 3.94
N GLU A 743 8.73 -31.97 3.27
CA GLU A 743 9.19 -30.62 3.60
C GLU A 743 8.73 -30.21 5.02
N THR A 744 7.50 -30.52 5.40
CA THR A 744 7.02 -30.28 6.77
C THR A 744 7.68 -31.19 7.80
N GLY A 745 8.01 -32.41 7.44
CA GLY A 745 8.81 -33.32 8.24
C GLY A 745 10.22 -32.81 8.49
N ASP A 746 10.86 -32.23 7.49
CA ASP A 746 12.19 -31.62 7.61
C ASP A 746 12.16 -30.42 8.57
N ILE A 747 11.13 -29.58 8.54
CA ILE A 747 10.95 -28.48 9.50
C ILE A 747 10.76 -29.03 10.92
N SER A 748 9.95 -30.08 11.10
CA SER A 748 9.77 -30.74 12.39
C SER A 748 11.10 -31.32 12.94
N LEU A 749 11.93 -31.88 12.06
CA LEU A 749 13.27 -32.37 12.40
C LEU A 749 14.21 -31.23 12.82
N PHE A 750 14.19 -30.11 12.08
CA PHE A 750 14.96 -28.91 12.45
C PHE A 750 14.62 -28.46 13.86
N ILE A 751 13.35 -28.25 14.17
CA ILE A 751 12.89 -27.80 15.50
C ILE A 751 13.39 -28.73 16.60
N ARG A 752 13.41 -30.07 16.37
CA ARG A 752 13.85 -31.07 17.35
C ARG A 752 15.35 -31.14 17.50
N GLU A 753 16.11 -30.99 16.43
CA GLU A 753 17.53 -31.30 16.40
C GLU A 753 18.43 -30.06 16.54
N ARG A 754 17.94 -28.86 16.24
CA ARG A 754 18.73 -27.61 16.18
C ARG A 754 19.50 -27.34 17.46
N ARG A 755 18.88 -27.54 18.59
CA ARG A 755 19.46 -27.34 19.93
C ARG A 755 20.80 -28.03 20.14
N LYS A 756 20.95 -29.24 19.63
CA LYS A 756 22.20 -30.01 19.77
C LYS A 756 23.42 -29.31 19.17
N TYR A 757 23.18 -28.49 18.16
CA TYR A 757 24.24 -27.81 17.41
C TYR A 757 24.44 -26.38 17.89
N ILE A 758 23.36 -25.64 18.14
CA ILE A 758 23.45 -24.20 18.39
C ILE A 758 23.86 -23.88 19.83
N ASP A 759 23.40 -24.65 20.86
CA ASP A 759 23.72 -24.40 22.26
C ASP A 759 25.23 -24.38 22.52
N PRO A 760 26.00 -25.42 22.13
CA PRO A 760 27.45 -25.43 22.36
C PRO A 760 28.17 -24.28 21.62
N ILE A 761 27.61 -23.82 20.52
CA ILE A 761 28.16 -22.70 19.75
C ILE A 761 27.96 -21.41 20.53
N VAL A 762 26.73 -21.09 20.94
CA VAL A 762 26.40 -19.87 21.68
C VAL A 762 27.18 -19.83 23.00
N ASP A 763 27.20 -20.95 23.73
CA ASP A 763 27.99 -21.09 24.99
C ASP A 763 29.45 -20.72 24.78
N LYS A 764 30.10 -21.30 23.77
CA LYS A 764 31.50 -21.06 23.45
C LYS A 764 31.80 -19.57 23.16
N TYR A 765 30.95 -18.91 22.38
CA TYR A 765 31.14 -17.49 22.03
C TYR A 765 30.88 -16.56 23.21
N CYS A 766 29.93 -16.88 24.08
CA CYS A 766 29.63 -16.09 25.28
C CYS A 766 30.69 -16.26 26.40
N GLU A 767 31.45 -17.35 26.41
CA GLU A 767 32.52 -17.62 27.41
C GLU A 767 33.87 -17.00 27.01
N GLN A 768 34.08 -16.59 25.77
CA GLN A 768 35.28 -15.90 25.29
C GLN A 768 35.31 -14.43 25.72
#